data_d1a1fbfd63396a7366d366bfdba16d04
#
_entry.id   d1a1fbfd63396a7366d366bfdba16d04
#
_cell.length_a   1.000
_cell.length_b   1.000
_cell.length_c   1.000
_cell.angle_alpha   90.00
_cell.angle_beta   90.00
_cell.angle_gamma   90.00
#
_symmetry.space_group_name_H-M   'P 1'
#
loop_
_entity.id
_entity.type
_entity.pdbx_description
1 polymer ?
#
loop_
_entity_poly.entity_id
_entity_poly.type
_entity_poly.pdbx_seq_one_letter_code
_entity_poly.pdbx_strand_id
1 'polypeptide(L)'
;MADHKHNKTNLLRAFNINMPFIPSFSLRTSLFALLVTAGITPIAAADGDISFRRAAAIAKQYVRLSTTAQRTLKSRTLSNRTGAPYYLFNDAGNNGFVLVSGNEAMGSILAVGTEAPLDTLHAPEGLQYLLEAYRERFQTVQKLSAADRKRYFTTFATNNSYTPVTPLLKSKWGQGYPYNNSVGGYPTGCVATAVAQIMYFHRWPEQGTGTKTYRTYDGNTAQIDFSQSRYAWNLMHDSYDRRHLTDDERNAIGKLHHDIGAAVDMRYTKGASSATSYAAQQALKKYFSYNVGATTKSNEGARGFVNMFYEELKNGYPVYIAGNAEGSASGHAMVVDGINSEGLLHINFGWDGQANAYYNLQSMSVGQTGSEFGGRPLSFNRQLEAVLAHPNRANEKPIPAAWAEGNRRLSFTGEGTLRLVDTTTKVFPLTQGLDVTMSYFTNLSYNFYGDVGMAIVDQNGRQVALFKYADTGSKQTFTDKHGYLPNGGTWVKPLNMHLDTRQLTPGEYTIVPMSATQQNGGLGAWVKMSLSPRMTFTVDDREIKVTEENYPDAGFRVTGPMENNEVQAEKATVLRVPLHCLSGITPYFRLKMEILDQNKRALQTVESEQLNFDAFDEQNVPIVLTTNENIHTGKYNTRLSLVFLDETRAPISLPNPEGGEFFEINVTEPVHTTVLSLSRFGIYDGGDEPVSSPYVNLTGKTFSIKGNLYANKGDFSGIVEFFWENVESGDRTEVGRFLSCAMKRDQSLDFNLGFMKARDFKVVNGQTYRLIASYKDGGTRIEIPVTDGGLT
;
A
#
# COMPACT_ATOMS: atom_id res chain seq x y z
N MET A 1 45.74 1.33 47.80
CA MET A 1 46.44 2.19 46.82
C MET A 1 45.44 2.52 45.76
N ALA A 2 44.97 3.69 45.88
CA ALA A 2 44.65 4.77 44.94
C ALA A 2 43.72 4.39 43.82
N ASP A 3 42.49 4.76 43.86
CA ASP A 3 41.88 6.04 43.49
C ASP A 3 41.94 6.32 41.97
N HIS A 4 40.76 6.26 41.29
CA HIS A 4 40.35 7.37 40.44
C HIS A 4 38.82 7.30 40.17
N LYS A 5 38.09 8.16 40.92
CA LYS A 5 36.78 8.65 40.58
C LYS A 5 36.89 9.60 39.39
N HIS A 6 36.01 9.46 38.39
CA HIS A 6 35.58 10.61 37.59
C HIS A 6 34.08 10.49 37.22
N ASN A 7 33.31 11.22 37.98
CA ASN A 7 32.28 12.22 37.65
C ASN A 7 31.89 12.34 36.18
N LYS A 8 30.63 12.02 35.89
CA LYS A 8 29.80 12.65 34.84
C LYS A 8 28.38 12.83 35.35
N THR A 9 28.19 13.80 36.19
CA THR A 9 26.93 14.52 36.39
C THR A 9 26.96 15.79 35.57
N ASN A 10 25.75 16.17 35.05
CA ASN A 10 25.37 17.43 34.45
C ASN A 10 25.22 17.41 32.91
N LEU A 11 23.96 17.18 32.50
CA LEU A 11 23.31 17.94 31.45
C LEU A 11 21.79 17.68 31.47
N LEU A 12 21.13 18.18 32.49
CA LEU A 12 19.67 18.34 32.54
C LEU A 12 19.37 19.60 33.36
N ARG A 13 19.49 20.74 32.72
CA ARG A 13 18.89 22.01 33.19
C ARG A 13 18.71 22.94 31.98
N ALA A 14 17.49 23.12 31.61
CA ALA A 14 16.88 24.38 31.19
C ALA A 14 15.64 24.10 30.36
N PHE A 15 14.50 24.16 30.97
CA PHE A 15 13.34 24.93 30.48
C PHE A 15 12.25 24.81 31.52
N ASN A 16 12.39 25.71 32.55
CA ASN A 16 11.28 26.04 33.43
C ASN A 16 10.39 27.06 32.72
N ILE A 17 9.19 26.62 32.32
CA ILE A 17 8.10 27.54 32.01
C ILE A 17 7.08 27.39 33.16
N ASN A 18 6.97 28.46 33.96
CA ASN A 18 5.95 28.62 35.00
C ASN A 18 4.57 28.63 34.36
N MET A 19 3.74 27.65 34.67
CA MET A 19 2.29 27.74 34.51
C MET A 19 1.64 27.99 35.86
N PRO A 20 0.65 28.86 35.96
CA PRO A 20 -0.04 29.14 37.20
C PRO A 20 -0.96 27.99 37.59
N PHE A 21 -1.00 27.73 38.91
CA PHE A 21 -1.88 26.79 39.60
C PHE A 21 -3.36 27.08 39.26
N ILE A 22 -4.08 26.07 38.77
CA ILE A 22 -5.53 26.05 38.70
C ILE A 22 -6.01 24.90 39.60
N PRO A 23 -7.00 25.14 40.48
CA PRO A 23 -7.39 24.20 41.53
C PRO A 23 -8.15 22.99 40.95
N SER A 24 -7.97 21.86 41.63
CA SER A 24 -8.60 20.58 41.39
C SER A 24 -10.13 20.66 41.27
N PHE A 25 -10.65 20.42 40.04
CA PHE A 25 -12.03 20.02 39.82
C PHE A 25 -12.07 18.58 39.30
N SER A 26 -12.93 17.80 39.93
CA SER A 26 -13.16 16.39 39.71
C SER A 26 -13.48 16.09 38.23
N LEU A 27 -12.60 15.31 37.57
CA LEU A 27 -12.87 14.75 36.26
C LEU A 27 -13.83 13.57 36.39
N ARG A 28 -15.09 13.82 36.14
CA ARG A 28 -16.02 12.79 35.70
C ARG A 28 -16.54 13.18 34.33
N THR A 29 -16.17 12.37 33.31
CA THR A 29 -16.84 12.19 32.04
C THR A 29 -17.05 13.40 31.14
N SER A 30 -16.10 13.63 30.22
CA SER A 30 -16.40 14.28 28.94
C SER A 30 -15.48 13.68 27.90
N LEU A 31 -15.96 12.71 27.16
CA LEU A 31 -15.25 12.17 26.00
C LEU A 31 -15.30 13.17 24.87
N PHE A 32 -14.14 13.66 24.51
CA PHE A 32 -13.89 14.58 23.42
C PHE A 32 -14.18 13.94 22.07
N ALA A 33 -15.00 14.60 21.27
CA ALA A 33 -14.87 14.48 19.82
C ALA A 33 -13.58 15.22 19.43
N LEU A 34 -12.45 14.52 19.38
CA LEU A 34 -11.18 15.13 19.08
C LEU A 34 -11.13 15.42 17.57
N LEU A 35 -11.40 16.68 17.22
CA LEU A 35 -10.88 17.23 15.97
C LEU A 35 -9.35 17.26 16.13
N VAL A 36 -8.65 16.34 15.49
CA VAL A 36 -7.20 16.43 15.34
C VAL A 36 -6.94 17.59 14.37
N THR A 37 -6.77 18.77 14.91
CA THR A 37 -6.24 19.93 14.19
C THR A 37 -4.72 19.87 14.24
N ALA A 38 -4.10 18.98 13.50
CA ALA A 38 -2.78 19.28 12.95
C ALA A 38 -3.02 20.40 11.93
N GLY A 39 -2.28 21.50 12.03
CA GLY A 39 -2.47 22.73 11.24
C GLY A 39 -2.53 22.48 9.73
N ILE A 40 -3.72 22.16 9.26
CA ILE A 40 -4.02 22.03 7.84
C ILE A 40 -4.74 23.30 7.45
N THR A 41 -4.10 24.12 6.65
CA THR A 41 -4.78 25.17 5.88
C THR A 41 -6.01 24.57 5.22
N PRO A 42 -7.16 25.28 5.14
CA PRO A 42 -8.34 24.77 4.49
C PRO A 42 -8.02 24.52 3.01
N ILE A 43 -7.80 23.26 2.67
CA ILE A 43 -7.81 22.81 1.28
C ILE A 43 -9.20 23.11 0.74
N ALA A 44 -9.31 23.74 -0.44
CA ALA A 44 -10.59 23.92 -1.10
C ALA A 44 -11.31 22.57 -1.17
N ALA A 45 -12.61 22.55 -0.81
CA ALA A 45 -13.36 21.30 -0.76
C ALA A 45 -13.28 20.59 -2.11
N ALA A 46 -12.67 19.41 -2.10
CA ALA A 46 -12.59 18.58 -3.30
C ALA A 46 -13.96 17.92 -3.55
N ASP A 47 -14.28 17.66 -4.80
CA ASP A 47 -15.53 17.00 -5.16
C ASP A 47 -15.59 15.59 -4.52
N GLY A 48 -16.73 15.27 -3.90
CA GLY A 48 -16.90 14.05 -3.10
C GLY A 48 -16.45 14.16 -1.64
N ASP A 49 -15.92 15.30 -1.19
CA ASP A 49 -15.56 15.50 0.21
C ASP A 49 -16.78 15.46 1.11
N ILE A 50 -16.64 14.68 2.18
CA ILE A 50 -17.70 14.53 3.19
C ILE A 50 -17.50 15.61 4.26
N SER A 51 -18.50 16.49 4.42
CA SER A 51 -18.51 17.46 5.52
C SER A 51 -18.88 16.80 6.84
N PHE A 52 -18.53 17.44 7.97
CA PHE A 52 -18.95 16.95 9.29
C PHE A 52 -20.48 16.74 9.38
N ARG A 53 -21.28 17.62 8.78
CA ARG A 53 -22.74 17.48 8.72
C ARG A 53 -23.18 16.20 8.02
N ARG A 54 -22.57 15.91 6.87
CA ARG A 54 -22.85 14.70 6.10
C ARG A 54 -22.37 13.46 6.83
N ALA A 55 -21.15 13.50 7.38
CA ALA A 55 -20.60 12.41 8.18
C ALA A 55 -21.50 12.11 9.40
N ALA A 56 -21.98 13.12 10.09
CA ALA A 56 -22.91 12.95 11.21
C ALA A 56 -24.27 12.39 10.79
N ALA A 57 -24.75 12.71 9.58
CA ALA A 57 -25.96 12.12 9.03
C ALA A 57 -25.80 10.62 8.75
N ILE A 58 -24.67 10.21 8.19
CA ILE A 58 -24.30 8.82 8.01
C ILE A 58 -24.15 8.12 9.37
N ALA A 59 -23.42 8.73 10.30
CA ALA A 59 -23.15 8.16 11.62
C ALA A 59 -24.41 7.85 12.44
N LYS A 60 -25.49 8.62 12.27
CA LYS A 60 -26.78 8.40 12.95
C LYS A 60 -27.43 7.04 12.66
N GLN A 61 -27.04 6.39 11.58
CA GLN A 61 -27.53 5.04 11.24
C GLN A 61 -26.88 3.95 12.12
N TYR A 62 -25.74 4.26 12.74
CA TYR A 62 -24.92 3.32 13.49
C TYR A 62 -24.83 3.65 14.98
N VAL A 63 -24.80 4.95 15.32
CA VAL A 63 -24.57 5.40 16.69
C VAL A 63 -25.49 6.58 17.05
N ARG A 64 -25.74 6.74 18.35
CA ARG A 64 -26.37 7.94 18.90
C ARG A 64 -25.30 9.03 19.05
N LEU A 65 -25.52 10.17 18.42
CA LEU A 65 -24.55 11.26 18.45
C LEU A 65 -24.38 11.84 19.87
N SER A 66 -23.15 12.04 20.28
CA SER A 66 -22.80 12.73 21.52
C SER A 66 -23.30 14.18 21.56
N THR A 67 -23.43 14.76 22.75
CA THR A 67 -23.81 16.17 22.95
C THR A 67 -22.85 17.11 22.22
N THR A 68 -21.54 16.77 22.18
CA THR A 68 -20.51 17.55 21.45
C THR A 68 -20.79 17.54 19.95
N ALA A 69 -21.05 16.37 19.37
CA ALA A 69 -21.40 16.25 17.95
C ALA A 69 -22.67 17.04 17.61
N GLN A 70 -23.68 16.98 18.46
CA GLN A 70 -24.92 17.75 18.29
C GLN A 70 -24.70 19.27 18.38
N ARG A 71 -23.81 19.74 19.28
CA ARG A 71 -23.40 21.16 19.35
C ARG A 71 -22.66 21.59 18.10
N THR A 72 -21.74 20.78 17.60
CA THR A 72 -21.00 21.05 16.34
C THR A 72 -21.95 21.17 15.16
N LEU A 73 -22.99 20.34 15.09
CA LEU A 73 -24.03 20.42 14.04
C LEU A 73 -24.82 21.74 14.06
N LYS A 74 -24.96 22.39 15.21
CA LYS A 74 -25.62 23.71 15.33
C LYS A 74 -24.77 24.85 14.75
N SER A 75 -23.50 24.70 14.67
CA SER A 75 -22.57 25.65 14.03
C SER A 75 -22.55 25.47 12.52
N ARG A 76 -23.00 26.46 11.75
CA ARG A 76 -22.98 26.40 10.29
C ARG A 76 -21.57 26.26 9.74
N THR A 77 -20.59 26.95 10.30
CA THR A 77 -19.19 26.92 9.89
C THR A 77 -18.56 25.58 10.20
N LEU A 78 -18.65 25.08 11.45
CA LEU A 78 -18.04 23.82 11.85
C LEU A 78 -18.70 22.62 11.18
N SER A 79 -20.02 22.63 11.02
CA SER A 79 -20.74 21.49 10.45
C SER A 79 -20.55 21.32 8.94
N ASN A 80 -20.20 22.39 8.22
CA ASN A 80 -19.91 22.33 6.78
C ASN A 80 -18.42 22.18 6.48
N ARG A 81 -17.56 22.06 7.50
CA ARG A 81 -16.12 21.86 7.30
C ARG A 81 -15.84 20.50 6.65
N THR A 82 -15.00 20.51 5.64
CA THR A 82 -14.45 19.33 4.94
C THR A 82 -12.94 19.22 5.17
N GLY A 83 -12.29 18.26 4.54
CA GLY A 83 -10.83 18.12 4.56
C GLY A 83 -10.28 17.29 5.73
N ALA A 84 -11.15 16.65 6.52
CA ALA A 84 -10.72 15.64 7.48
C ALA A 84 -10.59 14.28 6.78
N PRO A 85 -9.53 13.49 7.04
CA PRO A 85 -9.40 12.16 6.43
C PRO A 85 -10.51 11.21 6.83
N TYR A 86 -11.04 11.38 8.02
CA TYR A 86 -12.20 10.66 8.56
C TYR A 86 -12.83 11.42 9.74
N TYR A 87 -14.03 11.00 10.11
CA TYR A 87 -14.78 11.49 11.25
C TYR A 87 -15.14 10.33 12.18
N LEU A 88 -14.66 10.39 13.42
CA LEU A 88 -14.99 9.41 14.44
C LEU A 88 -16.22 9.88 15.25
N PHE A 89 -17.23 9.01 15.34
CA PHE A 89 -18.39 9.19 16.19
C PHE A 89 -18.51 8.00 17.15
N ASN A 90 -18.22 8.22 18.41
CA ASN A 90 -18.51 7.26 19.46
C ASN A 90 -19.97 7.38 19.88
N ASP A 91 -20.64 6.25 20.15
CA ASP A 91 -22.00 6.24 20.63
C ASP A 91 -22.14 6.98 21.96
N ALA A 92 -23.19 7.77 22.13
CA ALA A 92 -23.44 8.54 23.34
C ALA A 92 -23.58 7.67 24.61
N GLY A 93 -23.88 6.37 24.43
CA GLY A 93 -23.94 5.39 25.50
C GLY A 93 -22.70 4.54 25.65
N ASN A 94 -21.62 4.85 24.92
CA ASN A 94 -20.36 4.09 24.90
C ASN A 94 -20.49 2.63 24.40
N ASN A 95 -21.53 2.33 23.63
CA ASN A 95 -21.82 0.98 23.14
C ASN A 95 -21.33 0.74 21.71
N GLY A 96 -20.40 1.56 21.22
CA GLY A 96 -19.86 1.41 19.89
C GLY A 96 -19.34 2.70 19.28
N PHE A 97 -18.98 2.63 18.00
CA PHE A 97 -18.50 3.76 17.22
C PHE A 97 -18.76 3.57 15.74
N VAL A 98 -18.65 4.65 14.99
CA VAL A 98 -18.50 4.61 13.53
C VAL A 98 -17.40 5.57 13.08
N LEU A 99 -16.58 5.11 12.17
CA LEU A 99 -15.55 5.89 11.47
C LEU A 99 -16.07 6.15 10.06
N VAL A 100 -16.48 7.38 9.80
CA VAL A 100 -16.96 7.83 8.49
C VAL A 100 -15.79 8.41 7.71
N SER A 101 -15.65 8.09 6.44
CA SER A 101 -14.56 8.60 5.61
C SER A 101 -14.66 10.11 5.38
N GLY A 102 -13.55 10.73 5.00
CA GLY A 102 -13.50 12.13 4.62
C GLY A 102 -13.89 12.41 3.17
N ASN A 103 -13.91 11.38 2.33
CA ASN A 103 -14.27 11.49 0.92
C ASN A 103 -14.98 10.21 0.43
N GLU A 104 -15.99 10.37 -0.41
CA GLU A 104 -16.79 9.25 -0.95
C GLU A 104 -15.98 8.22 -1.73
N ALA A 105 -14.91 8.64 -2.38
CA ALA A 105 -14.03 7.73 -3.11
C ALA A 105 -13.29 6.71 -2.22
N MET A 106 -13.40 6.84 -0.90
CA MET A 106 -12.89 5.86 0.06
C MET A 106 -13.97 4.89 0.56
N GLY A 107 -15.19 4.97 0.03
CA GLY A 107 -16.37 4.41 0.66
C GLY A 107 -16.86 5.30 1.81
N SER A 108 -18.13 5.21 2.15
CA SER A 108 -18.69 6.09 3.20
C SER A 108 -18.26 5.68 4.60
N ILE A 109 -18.11 4.38 4.85
CA ILE A 109 -17.78 3.81 6.16
C ILE A 109 -16.40 3.16 6.10
N LEU A 110 -15.53 3.55 7.03
CA LEU A 110 -14.20 2.96 7.20
C LEU A 110 -14.16 1.93 8.32
N ALA A 111 -14.96 2.15 9.38
CA ALA A 111 -15.09 1.17 10.45
C ALA A 111 -16.41 1.33 11.21
N VAL A 112 -16.91 0.21 11.76
CA VAL A 112 -18.07 0.17 12.66
C VAL A 112 -17.79 -0.79 13.80
N GLY A 113 -17.93 -0.31 15.03
CA GLY A 113 -17.86 -1.13 16.24
C GLY A 113 -19.19 -1.04 17.02
N THR A 114 -19.61 -2.15 17.63
CA THR A 114 -20.89 -2.26 18.33
C THR A 114 -20.77 -2.57 19.83
N GLU A 115 -19.54 -2.66 20.36
CA GLU A 115 -19.30 -3.11 21.73
C GLU A 115 -18.71 -2.02 22.63
N ALA A 116 -17.82 -1.20 22.10
CA ALA A 116 -17.09 -0.20 22.87
C ALA A 116 -16.78 1.04 22.02
N PRO A 117 -16.54 2.21 22.62
CA PRO A 117 -16.07 3.39 21.91
C PRO A 117 -14.63 3.15 21.39
N LEU A 118 -14.27 3.81 20.30
CA LEU A 118 -12.92 3.78 19.78
C LEU A 118 -12.07 4.88 20.44
N ASP A 119 -10.98 4.48 21.10
CA ASP A 119 -9.94 5.38 21.56
C ASP A 119 -8.78 5.41 20.55
N THR A 120 -8.68 6.51 19.82
CA THR A 120 -7.59 6.70 18.83
C THR A 120 -6.31 7.28 19.43
N LEU A 121 -6.34 7.74 20.68
CA LEU A 121 -5.17 8.27 21.39
C LEU A 121 -4.30 7.15 21.95
N HIS A 122 -4.95 6.10 22.44
CA HIS A 122 -4.29 4.90 22.97
C HIS A 122 -4.57 3.69 22.08
N ALA A 123 -4.63 3.93 20.76
CA ALA A 123 -4.91 2.90 19.79
C ALA A 123 -3.84 1.79 19.83
N PRO A 124 -4.25 0.50 19.81
CA PRO A 124 -3.31 -0.60 19.62
C PRO A 124 -2.53 -0.42 18.32
N GLU A 125 -1.32 -0.98 18.27
CA GLU A 125 -0.42 -0.81 17.11
C GLU A 125 -1.10 -1.16 15.78
N GLY A 126 -1.82 -2.28 15.69
CA GLY A 126 -2.57 -2.66 14.50
C GLY A 126 -3.63 -1.64 14.08
N LEU A 127 -4.34 -1.01 15.03
CA LEU A 127 -5.28 0.06 14.73
C LEU A 127 -4.58 1.35 14.28
N GLN A 128 -3.43 1.68 14.86
CA GLN A 128 -2.65 2.85 14.43
C GLN A 128 -2.28 2.74 12.95
N TYR A 129 -1.83 1.56 12.51
CA TYR A 129 -1.54 1.29 11.11
C TYR A 129 -2.78 1.46 10.21
N LEU A 130 -3.93 0.93 10.62
CA LEU A 130 -5.17 1.10 9.86
C LEU A 130 -5.57 2.57 9.71
N LEU A 131 -5.52 3.32 10.80
CA LEU A 131 -5.87 4.75 10.79
C LEU A 131 -4.91 5.57 9.93
N GLU A 132 -3.62 5.22 9.93
CA GLU A 132 -2.64 5.87 9.07
C GLU A 132 -2.89 5.55 7.59
N ALA A 133 -3.15 4.29 7.25
CA ALA A 133 -3.53 3.90 5.90
C ALA A 133 -4.76 4.66 5.38
N TYR A 134 -5.74 4.94 6.24
CA TYR A 134 -6.88 5.77 5.85
C TYR A 134 -6.50 7.24 5.63
N ARG A 135 -5.55 7.80 6.41
CA ARG A 135 -5.03 9.16 6.19
C ARG A 135 -4.28 9.27 4.86
N GLU A 136 -3.40 8.33 4.59
CA GLU A 136 -2.65 8.26 3.33
C GLU A 136 -3.61 8.12 2.15
N ARG A 137 -4.61 7.25 2.27
CA ARG A 137 -5.63 7.09 1.24
C ARG A 137 -6.39 8.38 0.98
N PHE A 138 -6.78 9.09 2.03
CA PHE A 138 -7.44 10.39 1.90
C PHE A 138 -6.55 11.39 1.14
N GLN A 139 -5.27 11.49 1.50
CA GLN A 139 -4.33 12.37 0.82
C GLN A 139 -4.19 12.04 -0.66
N THR A 140 -4.18 10.74 -0.99
CA THR A 140 -4.19 10.29 -2.38
C THR A 140 -5.45 10.71 -3.11
N VAL A 141 -6.61 10.45 -2.53
CA VAL A 141 -7.91 10.82 -3.09
C VAL A 141 -8.03 12.34 -3.30
N GLN A 142 -7.45 13.16 -2.40
CA GLN A 142 -7.44 14.62 -2.57
C GLN A 142 -6.67 15.09 -3.81
N LYS A 143 -5.68 14.33 -4.25
CA LYS A 143 -4.89 14.64 -5.46
C LYS A 143 -5.60 14.22 -6.76
N LEU A 144 -6.64 13.38 -6.68
CA LEU A 144 -7.37 12.90 -7.85
C LEU A 144 -8.34 13.96 -8.40
N SER A 145 -8.63 13.89 -9.70
CA SER A 145 -9.71 14.67 -10.30
C SER A 145 -11.10 14.23 -9.79
N ALA A 146 -12.10 15.09 -9.97
CA ALA A 146 -13.49 14.75 -9.62
C ALA A 146 -14.00 13.50 -10.36
N ALA A 147 -13.63 13.36 -11.64
CA ALA A 147 -13.99 12.21 -12.45
C ALA A 147 -13.39 10.90 -11.92
N ASP A 148 -12.11 10.93 -11.54
CA ASP A 148 -11.44 9.75 -10.99
C ASP A 148 -11.99 9.38 -9.62
N ARG A 149 -12.25 10.35 -8.75
CA ARG A 149 -12.90 10.08 -7.48
C ARG A 149 -14.24 9.39 -7.66
N LYS A 150 -15.05 9.85 -8.64
CA LYS A 150 -16.33 9.21 -8.98
C LYS A 150 -16.14 7.79 -9.50
N ARG A 151 -15.13 7.55 -10.32
CA ARG A 151 -14.79 6.22 -10.85
C ARG A 151 -14.33 5.29 -9.73
N TYR A 152 -13.47 5.76 -8.83
CA TYR A 152 -13.08 5.00 -7.65
C TYR A 152 -14.29 4.63 -6.78
N PHE A 153 -15.18 5.57 -6.52
CA PHE A 153 -16.41 5.30 -5.78
C PHE A 153 -17.25 4.21 -6.46
N THR A 154 -17.40 4.27 -7.79
CA THR A 154 -18.15 3.25 -8.54
C THR A 154 -17.51 1.87 -8.46
N THR A 155 -16.19 1.79 -8.46
CA THR A 155 -15.45 0.52 -8.33
C THR A 155 -15.64 -0.11 -6.95
N PHE A 156 -15.74 0.70 -5.89
CA PHE A 156 -16.03 0.22 -4.54
C PHE A 156 -17.53 0.01 -4.26
N ALA A 157 -18.39 0.77 -4.92
CA ALA A 157 -19.84 0.71 -4.73
C ALA A 157 -20.54 -0.37 -5.55
N THR A 158 -19.84 -1.07 -6.46
CA THR A 158 -20.45 -2.14 -7.25
C THR A 158 -20.77 -3.36 -6.41
N ASN A 159 -22.00 -3.39 -5.91
CA ASN A 159 -22.92 -4.53 -5.68
C ASN A 159 -22.30 -5.89 -5.21
N ASN A 160 -21.39 -5.89 -4.26
CA ASN A 160 -21.13 -7.10 -3.52
C ASN A 160 -21.96 -7.04 -2.21
N SER A 161 -23.15 -7.58 -2.26
CA SER A 161 -23.91 -7.89 -1.06
C SER A 161 -23.39 -9.23 -0.52
N TYR A 162 -22.64 -9.19 0.56
CA TYR A 162 -22.25 -10.38 1.29
C TYR A 162 -23.38 -10.81 2.23
N THR A 163 -23.58 -12.11 2.40
CA THR A 163 -24.37 -12.59 3.54
C THR A 163 -23.53 -12.37 4.80
N PRO A 164 -24.01 -11.59 5.78
CA PRO A 164 -23.22 -11.31 6.97
C PRO A 164 -22.84 -12.58 7.72
N VAL A 165 -21.58 -12.64 8.16
CA VAL A 165 -21.10 -13.63 9.10
C VAL A 165 -20.73 -12.89 10.39
N THR A 166 -21.46 -13.18 11.47
CA THR A 166 -21.16 -12.63 12.79
C THR A 166 -19.78 -13.07 13.26
N PRO A 167 -19.08 -12.26 14.08
CA PRO A 167 -17.77 -12.64 14.57
C PRO A 167 -17.77 -14.04 15.19
N LEU A 168 -16.88 -14.88 14.68
CA LEU A 168 -16.74 -16.28 15.10
C LEU A 168 -16.08 -16.39 16.45
N LEU A 169 -15.05 -15.56 16.70
CA LEU A 169 -14.29 -15.54 17.94
C LEU A 169 -15.07 -14.84 19.05
N LYS A 170 -15.14 -15.48 20.20
CA LYS A 170 -15.60 -14.87 21.44
C LYS A 170 -14.44 -14.37 22.29
N SER A 171 -13.22 -14.87 22.01
CA SER A 171 -12.04 -14.53 22.76
C SER A 171 -11.67 -13.06 22.59
N LYS A 172 -11.37 -12.41 23.72
CA LYS A 172 -10.85 -11.05 23.79
C LYS A 172 -9.48 -11.10 24.46
N TRP A 173 -8.53 -11.78 23.78
CA TRP A 173 -7.22 -12.03 24.33
C TRP A 173 -6.22 -10.94 23.99
N GLY A 174 -5.23 -10.79 24.88
CA GLY A 174 -4.13 -9.83 24.74
C GLY A 174 -2.78 -10.52 24.81
N GLN A 175 -1.73 -9.72 25.03
CA GLN A 175 -0.34 -10.17 25.03
C GLN A 175 0.33 -10.09 26.42
N GLY A 176 -0.34 -9.47 27.37
CA GLY A 176 0.12 -9.28 28.74
C GLY A 176 -0.28 -10.43 29.66
N TYR A 177 -0.43 -10.14 30.97
CA TYR A 177 -0.94 -11.11 31.96
C TYR A 177 -2.44 -11.36 31.71
N PRO A 178 -2.91 -12.62 31.79
CA PRO A 178 -2.22 -13.85 32.22
C PRO A 178 -1.55 -14.61 31.06
N TYR A 179 -1.67 -14.17 29.80
CA TYR A 179 -1.19 -14.88 28.62
C TYR A 179 0.32 -15.10 28.67
N ASN A 180 1.07 -14.15 29.21
CA ASN A 180 2.53 -14.16 29.26
C ASN A 180 3.10 -14.79 30.55
N ASN A 181 2.26 -15.47 31.34
CA ASN A 181 2.67 -16.06 32.61
C ASN A 181 3.84 -17.05 32.50
N SER A 182 3.90 -17.78 31.37
CA SER A 182 4.95 -18.80 31.13
C SER A 182 6.13 -18.33 30.31
N VAL A 183 6.20 -17.03 30.00
CA VAL A 183 7.28 -16.42 29.18
C VAL A 183 7.95 -15.25 29.89
N GLY A 184 8.09 -15.36 31.23
CA GLY A 184 8.84 -14.40 32.04
C GLY A 184 8.24 -12.99 32.08
N GLY A 185 6.95 -12.84 31.80
CA GLY A 185 6.27 -11.55 31.74
C GLY A 185 6.54 -10.70 30.48
N TYR A 186 7.30 -11.22 29.52
CA TYR A 186 7.44 -10.57 28.21
C TYR A 186 6.12 -10.65 27.45
N PRO A 187 5.77 -9.65 26.61
CA PRO A 187 4.60 -9.78 25.75
C PRO A 187 4.66 -11.08 24.92
N THR A 188 3.53 -11.79 24.81
CA THR A 188 3.47 -13.06 24.06
C THR A 188 3.75 -12.89 22.57
N GLY A 189 3.54 -11.68 22.04
CA GLY A 189 3.63 -11.34 20.63
C GLY A 189 2.31 -11.56 19.87
N CYS A 190 2.01 -10.66 18.95
CA CYS A 190 0.75 -10.66 18.20
C CYS A 190 0.53 -11.95 17.39
N VAL A 191 1.61 -12.53 16.85
CA VAL A 191 1.56 -13.80 16.11
C VAL A 191 1.09 -14.94 17.01
N ALA A 192 1.65 -15.06 18.22
CA ALA A 192 1.24 -16.10 19.15
C ALA A 192 -0.21 -15.90 19.61
N THR A 193 -0.62 -14.66 19.88
CA THR A 193 -1.98 -14.35 20.30
C THR A 193 -3.01 -14.65 19.20
N ALA A 194 -2.72 -14.31 17.94
CA ALA A 194 -3.60 -14.59 16.80
C ALA A 194 -3.76 -16.11 16.58
N VAL A 195 -2.65 -16.86 16.60
CA VAL A 195 -2.66 -18.33 16.48
C VAL A 195 -3.42 -18.96 17.66
N ALA A 196 -3.16 -18.48 18.89
CA ALA A 196 -3.81 -19.00 20.10
C ALA A 196 -5.34 -18.82 20.06
N GLN A 197 -5.84 -17.68 19.59
CA GLN A 197 -7.28 -17.44 19.45
C GLN A 197 -7.93 -18.35 18.43
N ILE A 198 -7.27 -18.64 17.30
CA ILE A 198 -7.75 -19.60 16.30
C ILE A 198 -7.77 -21.01 16.89
N MET A 199 -6.72 -21.44 17.56
CA MET A 199 -6.65 -22.74 18.23
C MET A 199 -7.73 -22.87 19.33
N TYR A 200 -7.94 -21.83 20.11
CA TYR A 200 -8.98 -21.81 21.13
C TYR A 200 -10.39 -21.87 20.54
N PHE A 201 -10.65 -21.17 19.46
CA PHE A 201 -11.93 -21.24 18.75
C PHE A 201 -12.26 -22.66 18.33
N HIS A 202 -11.32 -23.36 17.74
CA HIS A 202 -11.48 -24.74 17.29
C HIS A 202 -11.40 -25.77 18.42
N ARG A 203 -10.92 -25.40 19.61
CA ARG A 203 -10.56 -26.33 20.72
C ARG A 203 -9.65 -27.45 20.20
N TRP A 204 -8.66 -27.10 19.39
CA TRP A 204 -7.80 -28.02 18.68
C TRP A 204 -6.33 -27.58 18.66
N PRO A 205 -5.36 -28.53 18.74
CA PRO A 205 -5.54 -29.94 19.03
C PRO A 205 -5.70 -30.18 20.55
N GLU A 206 -6.06 -31.37 20.96
CA GLU A 206 -6.00 -31.75 22.40
C GLU A 206 -4.56 -31.92 22.88
N GLN A 207 -3.68 -32.36 21.95
CA GLN A 207 -2.27 -32.63 22.20
C GLN A 207 -1.45 -32.21 20.98
N GLY A 208 -0.32 -31.57 21.20
CA GLY A 208 0.61 -31.23 20.12
C GLY A 208 1.40 -32.45 19.62
N THR A 209 2.24 -32.24 18.60
CA THR A 209 3.06 -33.29 17.99
C THR A 209 4.46 -32.79 17.67
N GLY A 210 5.44 -33.72 17.69
CA GLY A 210 6.82 -33.43 17.29
C GLY A 210 7.63 -32.66 18.34
N THR A 211 8.89 -32.47 18.02
CA THR A 211 9.87 -31.81 18.90
C THR A 211 10.51 -30.62 18.21
N LYS A 212 10.94 -29.64 18.98
CA LYS A 212 11.63 -28.46 18.46
C LYS A 212 12.65 -27.90 19.45
N THR A 213 13.82 -27.52 18.94
CA THR A 213 14.77 -26.67 19.65
C THR A 213 14.44 -25.22 19.33
N TYR A 214 14.34 -24.38 20.34
CA TYR A 214 13.94 -22.97 20.22
C TYR A 214 14.72 -22.09 21.20
N ARG A 215 14.65 -20.79 21.01
CA ARG A 215 15.24 -19.80 21.92
C ARG A 215 14.19 -19.34 22.93
N THR A 216 14.50 -19.46 24.19
CA THR A 216 13.63 -19.01 25.29
C THR A 216 13.63 -17.49 25.45
N TYR A 217 12.69 -16.94 26.21
CA TYR A 217 12.56 -15.49 26.46
C TYR A 217 13.81 -14.87 27.14
N ASP A 218 14.57 -15.63 27.90
CA ASP A 218 15.83 -15.23 28.55
C ASP A 218 17.07 -15.44 27.66
N GLY A 219 16.85 -15.85 26.40
CA GLY A 219 17.90 -16.03 25.41
C GLY A 219 18.64 -17.35 25.41
N ASN A 220 18.28 -18.27 26.30
CA ASN A 220 18.82 -19.64 26.36
C ASN A 220 18.23 -20.49 25.21
N THR A 221 18.85 -21.63 24.96
CA THR A 221 18.33 -22.65 24.06
C THR A 221 17.66 -23.75 24.86
N ALA A 222 16.43 -24.10 24.51
CA ALA A 222 15.66 -25.19 25.10
C ALA A 222 15.09 -26.09 24.01
N GLN A 223 14.71 -27.29 24.41
CA GLN A 223 13.98 -28.21 23.57
C GLN A 223 12.57 -28.44 24.16
N ILE A 224 11.57 -28.44 23.29
CA ILE A 224 10.20 -28.78 23.63
C ILE A 224 9.76 -30.01 22.84
N ASP A 225 9.06 -30.91 23.53
CA ASP A 225 8.35 -32.03 22.92
C ASP A 225 6.85 -31.75 22.99
N PHE A 226 6.28 -31.29 21.90
CA PHE A 226 4.86 -30.95 21.82
C PHE A 226 3.96 -32.18 22.03
N SER A 227 4.46 -33.41 21.85
CA SER A 227 3.70 -34.62 22.15
C SER A 227 3.41 -34.77 23.65
N GLN A 228 4.12 -34.05 24.49
CA GLN A 228 3.86 -33.97 25.93
C GLN A 228 2.95 -32.77 26.27
N SER A 229 2.63 -31.92 25.35
CA SER A 229 1.78 -30.76 25.56
C SER A 229 0.31 -31.09 25.33
N ARG A 230 -0.46 -31.10 26.42
CA ARG A 230 -1.91 -31.18 26.39
C ARG A 230 -2.54 -29.83 26.65
N TYR A 231 -3.57 -29.47 25.92
CA TYR A 231 -4.23 -28.17 26.02
C TYR A 231 -5.58 -28.33 26.73
N ALA A 232 -5.65 -27.79 27.94
CA ALA A 232 -6.86 -27.85 28.78
C ALA A 232 -7.86 -26.75 28.37
N TRP A 233 -8.49 -26.92 27.21
CA TRP A 233 -9.41 -25.94 26.62
C TRP A 233 -10.56 -25.54 27.55
N ASN A 234 -11.01 -26.43 28.41
CA ASN A 234 -12.05 -26.18 29.42
C ASN A 234 -11.64 -25.24 30.54
N LEU A 235 -10.33 -25.03 30.76
CA LEU A 235 -9.77 -24.07 31.74
C LEU A 235 -9.50 -22.70 31.14
N MET A 236 -9.70 -22.54 29.83
CA MET A 236 -9.50 -21.26 29.13
C MET A 236 -10.82 -20.52 28.98
N HIS A 237 -10.77 -19.20 29.04
CA HIS A 237 -11.93 -18.31 29.01
C HIS A 237 -11.89 -17.34 27.85
N ASP A 238 -13.06 -16.86 27.43
CA ASP A 238 -13.18 -15.88 26.34
C ASP A 238 -12.53 -14.52 26.72
N SER A 239 -12.53 -14.16 28.01
CA SER A 239 -11.89 -12.95 28.53
C SER A 239 -11.33 -13.22 29.93
N TYR A 240 -10.24 -12.55 30.22
CA TYR A 240 -9.57 -12.60 31.52
C TYR A 240 -9.71 -11.31 32.34
N ASP A 241 -10.53 -10.38 31.87
CA ASP A 241 -10.81 -9.15 32.55
C ASP A 241 -11.42 -9.40 33.93
N ARG A 242 -10.86 -8.77 34.98
CA ARG A 242 -11.41 -8.71 36.34
C ARG A 242 -11.69 -10.06 37.02
N ARG A 243 -11.01 -11.13 36.58
CA ARG A 243 -11.16 -12.47 37.14
C ARG A 243 -10.09 -12.76 38.17
N HIS A 244 -10.48 -13.41 39.28
CA HIS A 244 -9.55 -14.17 40.12
C HIS A 244 -9.32 -15.52 39.45
N LEU A 245 -8.14 -15.70 38.87
CA LEU A 245 -7.76 -16.93 38.17
C LEU A 245 -7.17 -17.93 39.15
N THR A 246 -7.56 -19.18 39.04
CA THR A 246 -6.85 -20.30 39.67
C THR A 246 -5.47 -20.47 39.01
N ASP A 247 -4.57 -21.17 39.67
CA ASP A 247 -3.26 -21.49 39.10
C ASP A 247 -3.39 -22.33 37.85
N ASP A 248 -4.33 -23.27 37.84
CA ASP A 248 -4.58 -24.13 36.69
C ASP A 248 -5.06 -23.33 35.45
N GLU A 249 -5.96 -22.37 35.65
CA GLU A 249 -6.42 -21.49 34.58
C GLU A 249 -5.28 -20.61 34.03
N ARG A 250 -4.45 -20.02 34.91
CA ARG A 250 -3.27 -19.26 34.49
C ARG A 250 -2.26 -20.11 33.73
N ASN A 251 -1.99 -21.30 34.28
CA ASN A 251 -1.04 -22.22 33.65
C ASN A 251 -1.56 -22.73 32.29
N ALA A 252 -2.86 -22.97 32.13
CA ALA A 252 -3.44 -23.44 30.89
C ALA A 252 -3.25 -22.41 29.78
N ILE A 253 -3.60 -21.13 30.02
CA ILE A 253 -3.47 -20.08 29.01
C ILE A 253 -2.01 -19.69 28.77
N GLY A 254 -1.18 -19.61 29.84
CA GLY A 254 0.23 -19.33 29.73
C GLY A 254 0.99 -20.41 28.97
N LYS A 255 0.66 -21.70 29.22
CA LYS A 255 1.23 -22.83 28.49
C LYS A 255 0.92 -22.75 26.98
N LEU A 256 -0.33 -22.46 26.60
CA LEU A 256 -0.70 -22.36 25.20
C LEU A 256 0.16 -21.30 24.49
N HIS A 257 0.28 -20.11 25.07
CA HIS A 257 1.07 -19.04 24.49
C HIS A 257 2.57 -19.34 24.47
N HIS A 258 3.09 -19.98 25.52
CA HIS A 258 4.48 -20.45 25.57
C HIS A 258 4.78 -21.45 24.44
N ASP A 259 3.93 -22.45 24.28
CA ASP A 259 4.14 -23.51 23.29
C ASP A 259 4.05 -22.95 21.87
N ILE A 260 3.10 -22.03 21.62
CA ILE A 260 3.03 -21.34 20.33
C ILE A 260 4.28 -20.46 20.11
N GLY A 261 4.70 -19.72 21.13
CA GLY A 261 5.92 -18.91 21.07
C GLY A 261 7.17 -19.74 20.71
N ALA A 262 7.33 -20.91 21.36
CA ALA A 262 8.37 -21.87 21.00
C ALA A 262 8.22 -22.39 19.56
N ALA A 263 7.00 -22.71 19.15
CA ALA A 263 6.71 -23.23 17.82
C ALA A 263 7.03 -22.24 16.70
N VAL A 264 6.81 -20.93 16.92
CA VAL A 264 7.02 -19.87 15.93
C VAL A 264 8.39 -19.18 16.02
N ASP A 265 9.33 -19.67 16.84
CA ASP A 265 10.62 -19.01 17.14
C ASP A 265 10.45 -17.56 17.56
N MET A 266 9.57 -17.32 18.52
CA MET A 266 9.25 -15.99 19.00
C MET A 266 10.50 -15.27 19.53
N ARG A 267 10.74 -14.07 18.99
CA ARG A 267 11.76 -13.16 19.47
C ARG A 267 11.17 -12.28 20.57
N TYR A 268 11.43 -12.64 21.82
CA TYR A 268 10.90 -11.90 22.95
C TYR A 268 11.71 -10.64 23.23
N THR A 269 11.04 -9.50 23.40
CA THR A 269 11.61 -8.26 23.92
C THR A 269 10.66 -7.61 24.93
N LYS A 270 11.16 -6.70 25.79
CA LYS A 270 10.33 -6.03 26.81
C LYS A 270 9.25 -5.13 26.22
N GLY A 271 9.47 -4.59 25.03
CA GLY A 271 8.52 -3.67 24.38
C GLY A 271 7.56 -4.35 23.41
N ALA A 272 8.06 -5.33 22.67
CA ALA A 272 7.27 -6.06 21.67
C ALA A 272 7.96 -7.38 21.31
N SER A 273 7.19 -8.45 21.15
CA SER A 273 7.71 -9.75 20.71
C SER A 273 7.24 -10.04 19.29
N SER A 274 8.09 -10.64 18.47
CA SER A 274 7.84 -10.81 17.04
C SER A 274 8.15 -12.20 16.52
N ALA A 275 7.36 -12.63 15.53
CA ALA A 275 7.57 -13.83 14.72
C ALA A 275 7.02 -13.55 13.31
N THR A 276 7.25 -14.45 12.35
CA THR A 276 6.74 -14.30 10.98
C THR A 276 5.45 -15.09 10.78
N SER A 277 4.62 -14.66 9.83
CA SER A 277 3.43 -15.41 9.41
C SER A 277 3.79 -16.79 8.87
N TYR A 278 4.94 -16.90 8.20
CA TYR A 278 5.48 -18.17 7.77
C TYR A 278 5.73 -19.13 8.94
N ALA A 279 6.33 -18.63 10.03
CA ALA A 279 6.54 -19.44 11.22
C ALA A 279 5.20 -19.88 11.85
N ALA A 280 4.19 -19.00 11.84
CA ALA A 280 2.83 -19.36 12.28
C ALA A 280 2.23 -20.48 11.44
N GLN A 281 2.31 -20.38 10.10
CA GLN A 281 1.85 -21.42 9.18
C GLN A 281 2.54 -22.76 9.46
N GLN A 282 3.88 -22.74 9.60
CA GLN A 282 4.65 -23.96 9.87
C GLN A 282 4.35 -24.56 11.25
N ALA A 283 4.16 -23.72 12.26
CA ALA A 283 3.80 -24.16 13.60
C ALA A 283 2.44 -24.88 13.62
N LEU A 284 1.42 -24.26 13.00
CA LEU A 284 0.08 -24.85 12.88
C LEU A 284 0.13 -26.24 12.20
N LYS A 285 0.88 -26.36 11.13
CA LYS A 285 1.01 -27.61 10.38
C LYS A 285 1.79 -28.69 11.14
N LYS A 286 2.98 -28.34 11.63
CA LYS A 286 3.95 -29.32 12.15
C LYS A 286 3.65 -29.75 13.57
N TYR A 287 3.15 -28.85 14.41
CA TYR A 287 3.05 -29.07 15.84
C TYR A 287 1.61 -29.10 16.36
N PHE A 288 0.68 -28.46 15.64
CA PHE A 288 -0.70 -28.29 16.11
C PHE A 288 -1.75 -28.96 15.25
N SER A 289 -1.33 -29.82 14.33
CA SER A 289 -2.25 -30.66 13.53
C SER A 289 -3.31 -29.87 12.76
N TYR A 290 -2.90 -28.83 12.05
CA TYR A 290 -3.73 -28.08 11.11
C TYR A 290 -3.34 -28.37 9.66
N ASN A 291 -4.34 -28.43 8.80
CA ASN A 291 -4.15 -28.20 7.37
C ASN A 291 -4.06 -26.69 7.15
N VAL A 292 -3.07 -26.25 6.39
CA VAL A 292 -2.79 -24.83 6.24
C VAL A 292 -2.76 -24.40 4.78
N GLY A 293 -3.16 -23.17 4.56
CA GLY A 293 -3.00 -22.45 3.31
C GLY A 293 -2.46 -21.05 3.55
N ALA A 294 -2.04 -20.39 2.50
CA ALA A 294 -1.61 -19.00 2.58
C ALA A 294 -1.81 -18.27 1.27
N THR A 295 -2.09 -16.99 1.37
CA THR A 295 -2.14 -16.07 0.22
C THR A 295 -1.82 -14.66 0.64
N THR A 296 -1.62 -13.78 -0.33
CA THR A 296 -1.40 -12.35 -0.10
C THR A 296 -2.44 -11.54 -0.84
N LYS A 297 -2.66 -10.30 -0.38
CA LYS A 297 -3.53 -9.39 -1.08
C LYS A 297 -3.07 -9.12 -2.51
N SER A 298 -1.76 -9.04 -2.75
CA SER A 298 -1.18 -8.89 -4.09
C SER A 298 -1.53 -10.06 -5.02
N ASN A 299 -1.65 -11.29 -4.48
CA ASN A 299 -2.01 -12.47 -5.27
C ASN A 299 -3.49 -12.53 -5.63
N GLU A 300 -4.35 -11.99 -4.75
CA GLU A 300 -5.81 -12.06 -4.94
C GLU A 300 -6.40 -10.81 -5.59
N GLY A 301 -5.69 -9.68 -5.54
CA GLY A 301 -6.27 -8.36 -5.70
C GLY A 301 -7.19 -8.00 -4.51
N ALA A 302 -7.54 -6.73 -4.39
CA ALA A 302 -8.32 -6.25 -3.24
C ALA A 302 -9.67 -6.97 -3.08
N ARG A 303 -10.38 -7.20 -4.18
CA ARG A 303 -11.68 -7.88 -4.19
C ARG A 303 -11.57 -9.37 -3.95
N GLY A 304 -10.62 -10.03 -4.61
CA GLY A 304 -10.37 -11.45 -4.44
C GLY A 304 -9.94 -11.77 -3.01
N PHE A 305 -9.18 -10.89 -2.37
CA PHE A 305 -8.75 -11.05 -1.00
C PHE A 305 -9.93 -11.00 0.00
N VAL A 306 -10.87 -10.07 -0.18
CA VAL A 306 -12.11 -10.04 0.64
C VAL A 306 -12.99 -11.25 0.35
N ASN A 307 -13.09 -11.69 -0.90
CA ASN A 307 -13.85 -12.88 -1.25
C ASN A 307 -13.26 -14.14 -0.61
N MET A 308 -11.94 -14.24 -0.52
CA MET A 308 -11.26 -15.33 0.19
C MET A 308 -11.70 -15.38 1.66
N PHE A 309 -11.68 -14.24 2.36
CA PHE A 309 -12.18 -14.19 3.74
C PHE A 309 -13.65 -14.58 3.84
N TYR A 310 -14.48 -14.09 2.92
CA TYR A 310 -15.90 -14.45 2.92
C TYR A 310 -16.11 -15.97 2.78
N GLU A 311 -15.38 -16.62 1.87
CA GLU A 311 -15.44 -18.08 1.68
C GLU A 311 -15.04 -18.84 2.94
N GLU A 312 -13.98 -18.44 3.63
CA GLU A 312 -13.53 -19.05 4.87
C GLU A 312 -14.53 -18.82 6.01
N LEU A 313 -14.94 -17.59 6.21
CA LEU A 313 -15.82 -17.19 7.30
C LEU A 313 -17.20 -17.85 7.23
N LYS A 314 -17.82 -17.93 6.04
CA LYS A 314 -19.12 -18.61 5.86
C LYS A 314 -19.03 -20.12 6.13
N ASN A 315 -17.85 -20.69 6.04
CA ASN A 315 -17.58 -22.08 6.38
C ASN A 315 -17.14 -22.27 7.84
N GLY A 316 -17.08 -21.19 8.63
CA GLY A 316 -16.76 -21.24 10.05
C GLY A 316 -15.27 -21.22 10.38
N TYR A 317 -14.42 -20.74 9.46
CA TYR A 317 -12.98 -20.66 9.68
C TYR A 317 -12.52 -19.22 9.84
N PRO A 318 -12.09 -18.80 11.05
CA PRO A 318 -11.41 -17.52 11.25
C PRO A 318 -10.02 -17.57 10.62
N VAL A 319 -9.59 -16.46 10.05
CA VAL A 319 -8.37 -16.37 9.26
C VAL A 319 -7.34 -15.47 9.94
N TYR A 320 -6.13 -15.99 10.12
CA TYR A 320 -4.98 -15.18 10.52
C TYR A 320 -4.63 -14.22 9.38
N ILE A 321 -4.42 -12.97 9.72
CA ILE A 321 -3.94 -11.94 8.81
C ILE A 321 -2.78 -11.18 9.46
N ALA A 322 -1.78 -10.83 8.66
CA ALA A 322 -0.71 -9.95 9.09
C ALA A 322 -0.38 -8.92 8.02
N GLY A 323 0.13 -7.80 8.46
CA GLY A 323 0.62 -6.75 7.59
C GLY A 323 1.84 -6.06 8.18
N ASN A 324 2.75 -5.66 7.30
CA ASN A 324 3.94 -4.91 7.63
C ASN A 324 3.87 -3.53 7.00
N ALA A 325 4.38 -2.53 7.71
CA ALA A 325 4.68 -1.25 7.09
C ALA A 325 5.86 -1.39 6.12
N GLU A 326 5.79 -0.76 4.96
CA GLU A 326 6.87 -0.81 3.98
C GLU A 326 8.18 -0.27 4.58
N GLY A 327 9.26 -1.04 4.42
CA GLY A 327 10.57 -0.67 4.97
C GLY A 327 10.67 -0.72 6.50
N SER A 328 9.66 -1.24 7.20
CA SER A 328 9.68 -1.50 8.63
C SER A 328 9.84 -2.99 8.93
N ALA A 329 10.66 -3.30 9.93
CA ALA A 329 10.73 -4.65 10.49
C ALA A 329 9.55 -4.95 11.44
N SER A 330 8.72 -3.95 11.75
CA SER A 330 7.55 -4.10 12.63
C SER A 330 6.29 -4.29 11.79
N GLY A 331 5.51 -5.29 12.17
CA GLY A 331 4.21 -5.62 11.61
C GLY A 331 3.26 -6.02 12.71
N HIS A 332 2.00 -6.25 12.38
CA HIS A 332 1.01 -6.74 13.33
C HIS A 332 0.24 -7.92 12.77
N ALA A 333 0.04 -8.94 13.60
CA ALA A 333 -0.79 -10.10 13.31
C ALA A 333 -2.11 -10.01 14.09
N MET A 334 -3.21 -10.38 13.44
CA MET A 334 -4.56 -10.31 13.96
C MET A 334 -5.43 -11.41 13.35
N VAL A 335 -6.69 -11.48 13.71
CA VAL A 335 -7.62 -12.46 13.17
C VAL A 335 -8.80 -11.75 12.52
N VAL A 336 -9.12 -12.15 11.29
CA VAL A 336 -10.39 -11.82 10.63
C VAL A 336 -11.36 -12.92 10.95
N ASP A 337 -12.49 -12.57 11.57
CA ASP A 337 -13.43 -13.56 12.09
C ASP A 337 -14.90 -13.26 11.79
N GLY A 338 -15.18 -12.21 11.01
CA GLY A 338 -16.53 -11.85 10.58
C GLY A 338 -16.54 -10.94 9.37
N ILE A 339 -17.69 -10.81 8.73
CA ILE A 339 -17.93 -9.88 7.61
C ILE A 339 -19.37 -9.39 7.66
N ASN A 340 -19.58 -8.10 7.37
CA ASN A 340 -20.93 -7.55 7.27
C ASN A 340 -21.45 -7.54 5.82
N SER A 341 -22.69 -7.13 5.61
CA SER A 341 -23.31 -7.06 4.27
C SER A 341 -22.60 -6.09 3.31
N GLU A 342 -21.85 -5.14 3.82
CA GLU A 342 -21.11 -4.14 3.05
C GLU A 342 -19.69 -4.59 2.70
N GLY A 343 -19.27 -5.77 3.17
CA GLY A 343 -17.93 -6.31 2.96
C GLY A 343 -16.87 -5.75 3.91
N LEU A 344 -17.28 -5.11 5.01
CA LEU A 344 -16.37 -4.78 6.09
C LEU A 344 -16.03 -6.04 6.87
N LEU A 345 -14.74 -6.26 7.11
CA LEU A 345 -14.23 -7.44 7.81
C LEU A 345 -14.09 -7.14 9.31
N HIS A 346 -14.65 -8.01 10.15
CA HIS A 346 -14.43 -7.93 11.59
C HIS A 346 -13.03 -8.40 11.92
N ILE A 347 -12.29 -7.58 12.66
CA ILE A 347 -10.90 -7.82 13.04
C ILE A 347 -10.78 -7.89 14.55
N ASN A 348 -10.21 -8.99 15.04
CA ASN A 348 -9.76 -9.15 16.42
C ASN A 348 -8.26 -8.88 16.47
N PHE A 349 -7.86 -7.78 17.10
CA PHE A 349 -6.48 -7.31 17.14
C PHE A 349 -5.59 -8.03 18.14
N GLY A 350 -6.14 -8.85 19.02
CA GLY A 350 -5.36 -9.50 20.09
C GLY A 350 -4.88 -8.52 21.17
N TRP A 351 -5.73 -7.54 21.54
CA TRP A 351 -5.48 -6.49 22.52
C TRP A 351 -6.64 -6.39 23.54
N ASP A 352 -6.92 -7.50 24.22
CA ASP A 352 -7.97 -7.58 25.24
C ASP A 352 -9.35 -7.09 24.76
N GLY A 353 -9.65 -7.30 23.46
CA GLY A 353 -10.88 -6.86 22.80
C GLY A 353 -10.90 -5.39 22.40
N GLN A 354 -9.84 -4.63 22.69
CA GLN A 354 -9.77 -3.22 22.30
C GLN A 354 -9.76 -3.09 20.79
N ALA A 355 -10.57 -2.17 20.29
CA ALA A 355 -10.72 -1.88 18.87
C ALA A 355 -11.26 -3.01 17.99
N ASN A 356 -11.66 -4.16 18.54
CA ASN A 356 -12.32 -5.21 17.77
C ASN A 356 -13.58 -4.64 17.13
N ALA A 357 -13.65 -4.66 15.80
CA ALA A 357 -14.73 -4.04 15.05
C ALA A 357 -14.64 -4.45 13.56
N TYR A 358 -15.61 -3.96 12.76
CA TYR A 358 -15.62 -4.13 11.32
C TYR A 358 -14.84 -3.00 10.63
N TYR A 359 -13.90 -3.36 9.75
CA TYR A 359 -13.01 -2.43 9.05
C TYR A 359 -13.03 -2.64 7.55
N ASN A 360 -12.93 -1.53 6.81
CA ASN A 360 -12.84 -1.54 5.37
C ASN A 360 -11.41 -1.78 4.89
N LEU A 361 -11.05 -3.03 4.62
CA LEU A 361 -9.74 -3.37 4.07
C LEU A 361 -9.62 -3.09 2.57
N GLN A 362 -10.73 -2.90 1.85
CA GLN A 362 -10.68 -2.51 0.42
C GLN A 362 -10.19 -1.07 0.26
N SER A 363 -10.65 -0.15 1.12
CA SER A 363 -10.20 1.25 1.14
C SER A 363 -8.71 1.42 1.45
N MET A 364 -8.07 0.38 1.88
CA MET A 364 -6.63 0.34 2.14
C MET A 364 -5.81 0.00 0.90
N SER A 365 -6.42 -0.32 -0.26
CA SER A 365 -5.71 -0.50 -1.51
C SER A 365 -5.33 0.86 -2.08
N VAL A 366 -4.12 1.29 -1.82
CA VAL A 366 -3.56 2.51 -2.39
C VAL A 366 -2.85 2.11 -3.68
N GLY A 367 -3.39 2.56 -4.79
CA GLY A 367 -2.56 2.85 -5.94
C GLY A 367 -1.57 3.93 -5.46
N GLN A 368 -0.31 3.70 -5.63
CA GLN A 368 0.82 4.44 -5.10
C GLN A 368 0.71 5.95 -5.08
N THR A 369 1.30 6.52 -4.05
CA THR A 369 1.77 7.89 -4.07
C THR A 369 3.25 7.91 -3.77
N GLY A 370 4.01 8.55 -4.65
CA GLY A 370 5.41 8.81 -4.47
C GLY A 370 5.69 9.54 -3.16
N SER A 371 6.78 9.16 -2.54
CA SER A 371 7.33 9.73 -1.33
C SER A 371 8.02 11.06 -1.64
N GLU A 372 7.33 12.18 -1.51
CA GLU A 372 7.99 13.51 -1.54
C GLU A 372 8.27 14.11 -0.16
N PHE A 373 7.99 13.42 0.90
CA PHE A 373 8.38 13.87 2.23
C PHE A 373 9.16 12.77 2.94
N GLY A 374 10.40 13.04 3.30
CA GLY A 374 11.38 12.21 4.00
C GLY A 374 10.93 11.41 5.24
N GLY A 375 9.69 11.02 5.29
CA GLY A 375 9.08 10.07 6.19
C GLY A 375 8.71 8.82 5.40
N ARG A 376 9.24 7.67 5.80
CA ARG A 376 8.89 6.37 5.23
C ARG A 376 7.38 6.17 5.29
N PRO A 377 6.69 5.88 4.18
CA PRO A 377 5.27 5.59 4.23
C PRO A 377 5.04 4.29 5.00
N LEU A 378 4.36 4.39 6.11
CA LEU A 378 3.86 3.25 6.88
C LEU A 378 2.55 2.77 6.22
N SER A 379 2.65 2.00 5.15
CA SER A 379 1.48 1.45 4.47
C SER A 379 1.28 -0.01 4.84
N PHE A 380 0.25 -0.30 5.61
CA PHE A 380 -0.18 -1.66 5.96
C PHE A 380 -0.66 -2.44 4.71
N ASN A 381 -0.78 -1.78 3.58
CA ASN A 381 -1.42 -2.28 2.37
C ASN A 381 -0.54 -3.13 1.48
N ARG A 382 0.77 -2.94 1.52
CA ARG A 382 1.64 -3.53 0.50
C ARG A 382 2.00 -4.99 0.75
N GLN A 383 1.82 -5.48 1.98
CA GLN A 383 2.18 -6.84 2.35
C GLN A 383 1.14 -7.48 3.28
N LEU A 384 -0.16 -7.29 2.99
CA LEU A 384 -1.18 -8.07 3.69
C LEU A 384 -1.09 -9.52 3.25
N GLU A 385 -0.86 -10.40 4.21
CA GLU A 385 -0.80 -11.84 4.04
C GLU A 385 -1.81 -12.53 4.97
N ALA A 386 -2.42 -13.59 4.47
CA ALA A 386 -3.37 -14.42 5.20
C ALA A 386 -2.85 -15.83 5.34
N VAL A 387 -3.07 -16.44 6.51
CA VAL A 387 -2.85 -17.86 6.75
C VAL A 387 -4.19 -18.51 7.10
N LEU A 388 -4.59 -19.45 6.27
CA LEU A 388 -5.77 -20.27 6.45
C LEU A 388 -5.39 -21.48 7.30
N ALA A 389 -6.24 -21.86 8.25
CA ALA A 389 -5.95 -22.92 9.19
C ALA A 389 -7.20 -23.73 9.52
N HIS A 390 -7.29 -24.94 8.98
CA HIS A 390 -8.39 -25.87 9.25
C HIS A 390 -7.88 -27.02 10.13
N PRO A 391 -8.54 -27.34 11.25
CA PRO A 391 -8.16 -28.50 12.06
C PRO A 391 -8.02 -29.78 11.21
N ASN A 392 -6.94 -30.50 11.39
CA ASN A 392 -6.76 -31.78 10.71
C ASN A 392 -7.47 -32.89 11.52
N ARG A 393 -8.80 -32.91 11.46
CA ARG A 393 -9.66 -33.88 12.08
C ARG A 393 -10.77 -34.34 11.14
N ALA A 394 -11.44 -35.43 11.47
CA ALA A 394 -12.52 -35.96 10.67
C ALA A 394 -13.64 -34.91 10.46
N ASN A 395 -14.24 -34.92 9.27
CA ASN A 395 -15.35 -34.05 8.85
C ASN A 395 -15.01 -32.55 8.70
N GLU A 396 -13.75 -32.15 8.84
CA GLU A 396 -13.35 -30.78 8.52
C GLU A 396 -13.24 -30.58 7.00
N LYS A 397 -13.57 -29.38 6.54
CA LYS A 397 -13.38 -29.04 5.13
C LYS A 397 -11.89 -28.90 4.84
N PRO A 398 -11.41 -29.45 3.71
CA PRO A 398 -10.03 -29.19 3.31
C PRO A 398 -9.82 -27.70 2.99
N ILE A 399 -8.60 -27.23 3.12
CA ILE A 399 -8.22 -25.92 2.56
C ILE A 399 -8.56 -25.93 1.06
N PRO A 400 -9.28 -24.92 0.53
CA PRO A 400 -9.55 -24.85 -0.89
C PRO A 400 -8.24 -24.93 -1.70
N ALA A 401 -8.25 -25.71 -2.78
CA ALA A 401 -7.05 -26.00 -3.57
C ALA A 401 -6.32 -24.72 -4.03
N ALA A 402 -7.07 -23.66 -4.26
CA ALA A 402 -6.53 -22.37 -4.64
C ALA A 402 -5.54 -21.77 -3.61
N TRP A 403 -5.71 -22.07 -2.33
CA TRP A 403 -4.91 -21.51 -1.23
C TRP A 403 -4.14 -22.57 -0.44
N ALA A 404 -4.36 -23.86 -0.73
CA ALA A 404 -3.67 -24.94 -0.06
C ALA A 404 -2.14 -24.82 -0.21
N GLU A 405 -1.43 -25.13 0.85
CA GLU A 405 0.04 -25.13 0.83
C GLU A 405 0.55 -26.02 -0.29
N GLY A 406 1.44 -25.48 -1.08
CA GLY A 406 2.03 -26.18 -2.22
C GLY A 406 1.34 -25.93 -3.56
N ASN A 407 0.07 -25.57 -3.58
CA ASN A 407 -0.68 -25.41 -4.83
C ASN A 407 -0.61 -24.00 -5.43
N ARG A 408 -0.16 -23.00 -4.67
CA ARG A 408 0.00 -21.62 -5.11
C ARG A 408 1.45 -21.14 -5.12
N ARG A 409 2.38 -22.04 -5.32
CA ARG A 409 3.81 -21.68 -5.29
C ARG A 409 4.30 -21.00 -6.53
N LEU A 410 3.67 -21.27 -7.68
CA LEU A 410 4.08 -20.71 -8.94
C LEU A 410 3.21 -19.53 -9.34
N SER A 411 3.89 -18.44 -9.72
CA SER A 411 3.31 -17.20 -10.17
C SER A 411 4.04 -16.71 -11.40
N PHE A 412 3.34 -16.15 -12.36
CA PHE A 412 4.02 -15.45 -13.44
C PHE A 412 4.66 -14.16 -12.91
N THR A 413 5.75 -13.76 -13.56
CA THR A 413 6.39 -12.46 -13.36
C THR A 413 5.83 -11.45 -14.36
N GLY A 414 6.20 -10.19 -14.25
CA GLY A 414 5.85 -9.16 -15.24
C GLY A 414 6.36 -9.46 -16.67
N GLU A 415 7.31 -10.39 -16.81
CA GLU A 415 7.79 -10.89 -18.11
C GLU A 415 7.08 -12.19 -18.53
N GLY A 416 6.11 -12.64 -17.74
CA GLY A 416 5.41 -13.90 -17.96
C GLY A 416 4.74 -13.97 -19.33
N THR A 417 4.97 -15.07 -20.05
CA THR A 417 4.45 -15.24 -21.39
C THR A 417 3.58 -16.47 -21.51
N LEU A 418 2.53 -16.32 -22.28
CA LEU A 418 1.73 -17.42 -22.82
C LEU A 418 1.41 -17.08 -24.28
N ARG A 419 2.05 -17.74 -25.25
CA ARG A 419 1.93 -17.39 -26.66
C ARG A 419 1.99 -18.62 -27.55
N LEU A 420 1.58 -18.46 -28.80
CA LEU A 420 1.84 -19.46 -29.83
C LEU A 420 3.34 -19.63 -30.03
N VAL A 421 3.76 -20.85 -30.31
CA VAL A 421 5.14 -21.14 -30.74
C VAL A 421 5.40 -20.53 -32.11
N ASP A 422 4.47 -20.70 -33.05
CA ASP A 422 4.46 -20.02 -34.34
C ASP A 422 3.53 -18.82 -34.28
N THR A 423 4.08 -17.63 -34.43
CA THR A 423 3.34 -16.36 -34.39
C THR A 423 2.93 -15.86 -35.76
N THR A 424 3.26 -16.59 -36.83
CA THR A 424 2.96 -16.17 -38.23
C THR A 424 1.52 -16.35 -38.61
N THR A 425 0.81 -17.27 -37.96
CA THR A 425 -0.62 -17.51 -38.19
C THR A 425 -1.37 -17.56 -36.86
N LYS A 426 -2.60 -17.14 -36.89
CA LYS A 426 -3.55 -17.24 -35.77
C LYS A 426 -4.75 -18.15 -36.05
N VAL A 427 -4.76 -18.75 -37.24
CA VAL A 427 -5.82 -19.67 -37.68
C VAL A 427 -5.19 -21.04 -37.94
N PHE A 428 -5.72 -22.06 -37.32
CA PHE A 428 -5.21 -23.43 -37.36
C PHE A 428 -6.34 -24.41 -37.64
N PRO A 429 -6.09 -25.46 -38.41
CA PRO A 429 -7.07 -26.56 -38.53
C PRO A 429 -7.38 -27.16 -37.13
N LEU A 430 -8.64 -27.45 -36.86
CA LEU A 430 -9.07 -28.06 -35.59
C LEU A 430 -8.31 -29.37 -35.30
N THR A 431 -7.97 -30.11 -36.35
CA THR A 431 -7.23 -31.37 -36.24
C THR A 431 -5.74 -31.22 -35.97
N GLN A 432 -5.18 -30.02 -36.18
CA GLN A 432 -3.76 -29.74 -35.95
C GLN A 432 -3.47 -29.45 -34.48
N GLY A 433 -4.44 -28.87 -33.73
CA GLY A 433 -4.19 -28.41 -32.36
C GLY A 433 -3.41 -27.10 -32.30
N LEU A 434 -2.98 -26.72 -31.11
CA LEU A 434 -2.22 -25.51 -30.86
C LEU A 434 -0.87 -25.82 -30.20
N ASP A 435 0.22 -25.33 -30.78
CA ASP A 435 1.53 -25.32 -30.15
C ASP A 435 1.70 -24.03 -29.36
N VAL A 436 1.74 -24.16 -28.04
CA VAL A 436 1.76 -23.02 -27.11
C VAL A 436 3.01 -23.09 -26.23
N THR A 437 3.58 -21.94 -25.93
CA THR A 437 4.72 -21.82 -25.04
C THR A 437 4.39 -20.92 -23.86
N MET A 438 4.95 -21.24 -22.69
CA MET A 438 4.94 -20.37 -21.52
C MET A 438 6.34 -20.21 -20.93
N SER A 439 6.62 -19.05 -20.34
CA SER A 439 7.91 -18.75 -19.69
C SER A 439 7.76 -17.65 -18.63
N TYR A 440 8.84 -17.38 -17.91
CA TYR A 440 8.93 -16.33 -16.90
C TYR A 440 7.90 -16.46 -15.77
N PHE A 441 7.91 -17.61 -15.11
CA PHE A 441 7.18 -17.83 -13.87
C PHE A 441 8.14 -18.11 -12.72
N THR A 442 7.77 -17.74 -11.52
CA THR A 442 8.58 -17.79 -10.30
C THR A 442 7.90 -18.60 -9.21
N ASN A 443 8.73 -19.14 -8.35
CA ASN A 443 8.28 -19.78 -7.12
C ASN A 443 8.37 -18.78 -5.96
N LEU A 444 7.22 -18.38 -5.40
CA LEU A 444 7.12 -17.38 -4.33
C LEU A 444 7.20 -17.98 -2.92
N SER A 445 7.45 -19.28 -2.79
CA SER A 445 7.50 -19.94 -1.48
C SER A 445 8.60 -21.01 -1.44
N TYR A 446 8.36 -22.13 -0.79
CA TYR A 446 9.37 -23.22 -0.70
C TYR A 446 9.81 -23.76 -2.05
N ASN A 447 10.88 -24.58 -2.04
CA ASN A 447 11.28 -25.34 -3.21
C ASN A 447 10.08 -26.05 -3.82
N PHE A 448 9.78 -25.75 -5.07
CA PHE A 448 8.69 -26.38 -5.81
C PHE A 448 9.17 -27.67 -6.43
N TYR A 449 8.54 -28.75 -6.05
CA TYR A 449 8.61 -30.05 -6.71
C TYR A 449 7.21 -30.35 -7.24
N GLY A 450 7.08 -30.67 -8.50
CA GLY A 450 5.78 -30.90 -9.08
C GLY A 450 5.79 -30.94 -10.60
N ASP A 451 4.68 -30.56 -11.20
CA ASP A 451 4.55 -30.41 -12.63
C ASP A 451 3.84 -29.12 -12.99
N VAL A 452 4.04 -28.67 -14.20
CA VAL A 452 3.35 -27.51 -14.79
C VAL A 452 2.59 -27.97 -16.02
N GLY A 453 1.60 -27.23 -16.43
CA GLY A 453 0.74 -27.59 -17.54
C GLY A 453 -0.11 -26.43 -18.03
N MET A 454 -1.01 -26.77 -18.94
CA MET A 454 -1.99 -25.83 -19.49
C MET A 454 -3.36 -26.49 -19.49
N ALA A 455 -4.37 -25.79 -18.97
CA ALA A 455 -5.75 -26.21 -19.09
C ALA A 455 -6.45 -25.41 -20.19
N ILE A 456 -7.40 -26.03 -20.88
CA ILE A 456 -8.39 -25.35 -21.70
C ILE A 456 -9.66 -25.24 -20.85
N VAL A 457 -10.19 -24.03 -20.73
CA VAL A 457 -11.46 -23.78 -20.03
C VAL A 457 -12.46 -23.16 -20.99
N ASP A 458 -13.74 -23.53 -20.84
CA ASP A 458 -14.84 -22.98 -21.61
C ASP A 458 -15.25 -21.58 -21.10
N GLN A 459 -16.18 -20.94 -21.77
CA GLN A 459 -16.72 -19.62 -21.41
C GLN A 459 -17.33 -19.56 -20.01
N ASN A 460 -17.68 -20.69 -19.41
CA ASN A 460 -18.20 -20.79 -18.04
C ASN A 460 -17.08 -21.04 -17.01
N GLY A 461 -15.81 -21.06 -17.43
CA GLY A 461 -14.67 -21.34 -16.59
C GLY A 461 -14.49 -22.81 -16.23
N ARG A 462 -15.23 -23.72 -16.86
CA ARG A 462 -15.11 -25.16 -16.64
C ARG A 462 -13.92 -25.70 -17.43
N GLN A 463 -13.02 -26.42 -16.76
CA GLN A 463 -11.91 -27.11 -17.41
C GLN A 463 -12.43 -28.22 -18.30
N VAL A 464 -12.12 -28.14 -19.59
CA VAL A 464 -12.49 -29.15 -20.60
C VAL A 464 -11.32 -30.07 -20.99
N ALA A 465 -10.08 -29.56 -20.84
CA ALA A 465 -8.86 -30.33 -21.07
C ALA A 465 -7.74 -29.87 -20.12
N LEU A 466 -6.79 -30.77 -19.85
CA LEU A 466 -5.56 -30.49 -19.11
C LEU A 466 -4.39 -31.21 -19.78
N PHE A 467 -3.38 -30.44 -20.15
CA PHE A 467 -2.13 -30.91 -20.73
C PHE A 467 -1.01 -30.73 -19.73
N LYS A 468 -0.26 -31.79 -19.45
CA LYS A 468 0.80 -31.81 -18.45
C LYS A 468 2.15 -31.73 -19.15
N TYR A 469 3.07 -30.97 -18.58
CA TYR A 469 4.40 -30.87 -19.18
C TYR A 469 5.19 -32.18 -19.08
N ALA A 470 4.98 -32.95 -18.03
CA ALA A 470 5.54 -34.29 -17.91
C ALA A 470 5.17 -35.24 -19.09
N ASP A 471 3.97 -35.05 -19.67
CA ASP A 471 3.49 -35.89 -20.78
C ASP A 471 4.17 -35.56 -22.13
N THR A 472 4.92 -34.45 -22.21
CA THR A 472 5.67 -34.05 -23.43
C THR A 472 6.90 -34.92 -23.68
N GLY A 473 7.27 -35.82 -22.76
CA GLY A 473 8.50 -36.59 -22.82
C GLY A 473 9.78 -35.78 -22.59
N SER A 474 9.63 -34.51 -22.13
CA SER A 474 10.77 -33.66 -21.79
C SER A 474 11.55 -34.26 -20.60
N LYS A 475 12.88 -34.25 -20.70
CA LYS A 475 13.76 -34.63 -19.58
C LYS A 475 13.80 -33.56 -18.48
N GLN A 476 13.23 -32.40 -18.72
CA GLN A 476 13.10 -31.33 -17.72
C GLN A 476 11.84 -31.61 -16.90
N THR A 477 12.02 -32.05 -15.67
CA THR A 477 10.93 -32.25 -14.71
C THR A 477 11.18 -31.42 -13.48
N PHE A 478 10.13 -30.99 -12.82
CA PHE A 478 10.19 -30.30 -11.52
C PHE A 478 10.04 -31.30 -10.36
N THR A 479 10.33 -32.58 -10.61
CA THR A 479 9.97 -33.68 -9.70
C THR A 479 11.15 -34.27 -8.94
N ASP A 480 12.40 -33.97 -9.30
CA ASP A 480 13.57 -34.53 -8.64
C ASP A 480 14.49 -33.45 -8.07
N LYS A 481 15.52 -33.88 -7.34
CA LYS A 481 16.50 -32.97 -6.73
C LYS A 481 17.33 -32.13 -7.71
N HIS A 482 17.24 -32.42 -9.00
CA HIS A 482 17.90 -31.71 -10.08
C HIS A 482 16.91 -30.85 -10.88
N GLY A 483 15.59 -31.08 -10.75
CA GLY A 483 14.53 -30.43 -11.51
C GLY A 483 13.59 -29.55 -10.69
N TYR A 484 13.88 -29.24 -9.43
CA TYR A 484 13.03 -28.38 -8.63
C TYR A 484 13.25 -26.90 -8.95
N LEU A 485 12.23 -26.10 -8.70
CA LEU A 485 12.35 -24.63 -8.76
C LEU A 485 12.51 -24.10 -7.32
N PRO A 486 13.67 -23.51 -6.97
CA PRO A 486 13.92 -23.06 -5.60
C PRO A 486 13.01 -21.88 -5.20
N ASN A 487 12.89 -21.62 -3.89
CA ASN A 487 12.22 -20.43 -3.40
C ASN A 487 12.84 -19.17 -4.00
N GLY A 488 12.02 -18.28 -4.56
CA GLY A 488 12.46 -17.08 -5.29
C GLY A 488 13.06 -17.37 -6.67
N GLY A 489 13.19 -18.66 -7.06
CA GLY A 489 13.69 -19.04 -8.37
C GLY A 489 12.70 -18.72 -9.47
N THR A 490 13.19 -18.21 -10.60
CA THR A 490 12.40 -17.90 -11.78
C THR A 490 12.78 -18.82 -12.93
N TRP A 491 11.77 -19.42 -13.55
CA TRP A 491 11.93 -20.18 -14.77
C TRP A 491 11.80 -19.22 -15.95
N VAL A 492 12.86 -19.09 -16.72
CA VAL A 492 12.93 -18.13 -17.84
C VAL A 492 12.86 -18.78 -19.22
N LYS A 493 13.07 -20.09 -19.30
CA LYS A 493 13.10 -20.81 -20.59
C LYS A 493 11.67 -21.07 -21.10
N PRO A 494 11.45 -21.04 -22.42
CA PRO A 494 10.19 -21.48 -23.01
C PRO A 494 9.88 -22.93 -22.68
N LEU A 495 8.68 -23.20 -22.21
CA LEU A 495 8.10 -24.55 -22.11
C LEU A 495 7.05 -24.70 -23.18
N ASN A 496 7.37 -25.48 -24.23
CA ASN A 496 6.49 -25.71 -25.37
C ASN A 496 5.62 -26.91 -25.12
N MET A 497 4.33 -26.79 -25.41
CA MET A 497 3.35 -27.85 -25.25
C MET A 497 2.43 -27.89 -26.46
N HIS A 498 2.11 -29.07 -26.93
CA HIS A 498 1.08 -29.31 -27.93
C HIS A 498 -0.27 -29.54 -27.27
N LEU A 499 -1.27 -28.73 -27.59
CA LEU A 499 -2.62 -28.83 -27.06
C LEU A 499 -3.54 -29.46 -28.10
N ASP A 500 -3.94 -30.70 -27.90
CA ASP A 500 -4.87 -31.40 -28.77
C ASP A 500 -6.29 -30.81 -28.62
N THR A 501 -6.82 -30.26 -29.68
CA THR A 501 -8.10 -29.56 -29.69
C THR A 501 -9.22 -30.31 -30.39
N ARG A 502 -8.94 -31.52 -30.93
CA ARG A 502 -9.87 -32.31 -31.75
C ARG A 502 -11.20 -32.59 -31.10
N GLN A 503 -11.24 -32.59 -29.77
CA GLN A 503 -12.46 -32.91 -29.02
C GLN A 503 -13.24 -31.66 -28.59
N LEU A 504 -12.78 -30.46 -28.94
CA LEU A 504 -13.49 -29.22 -28.61
C LEU A 504 -14.68 -29.04 -29.57
N THR A 505 -15.78 -28.59 -29.00
CA THR A 505 -16.97 -28.20 -29.76
C THR A 505 -16.90 -26.72 -30.15
N PRO A 506 -17.65 -26.26 -31.16
CA PRO A 506 -17.69 -24.85 -31.46
C PRO A 506 -18.01 -23.98 -30.25
N GLY A 507 -17.21 -22.92 -30.04
CA GLY A 507 -17.33 -22.05 -28.87
C GLY A 507 -16.07 -21.23 -28.61
N GLU A 508 -16.12 -20.48 -27.51
CA GLU A 508 -14.99 -19.66 -27.03
C GLU A 508 -14.28 -20.39 -25.87
N TYR A 509 -12.96 -20.36 -25.91
CA TYR A 509 -12.10 -21.05 -24.96
C TYR A 509 -10.94 -20.18 -24.51
N THR A 510 -10.44 -20.49 -23.33
CA THR A 510 -9.25 -19.84 -22.76
C THR A 510 -8.22 -20.89 -22.35
N ILE A 511 -6.96 -20.67 -22.72
CA ILE A 511 -5.82 -21.43 -22.22
C ILE A 511 -5.32 -20.78 -20.93
N VAL A 512 -5.17 -21.61 -19.88
CA VAL A 512 -4.79 -21.19 -18.55
C VAL A 512 -3.59 -22.01 -18.07
N PRO A 513 -2.44 -21.38 -17.76
CA PRO A 513 -1.31 -22.05 -17.12
C PRO A 513 -1.66 -22.64 -15.76
N MET A 514 -1.23 -23.86 -15.52
CA MET A 514 -1.53 -24.66 -14.33
C MET A 514 -0.25 -25.19 -13.69
N SER A 515 -0.30 -25.45 -12.41
CA SER A 515 0.75 -26.18 -11.68
C SER A 515 0.15 -27.14 -10.68
N ALA A 516 0.89 -28.23 -10.39
CA ALA A 516 0.55 -29.16 -9.34
C ALA A 516 1.80 -29.52 -8.55
N THR A 517 1.72 -29.44 -7.23
CA THR A 517 2.85 -29.76 -6.34
C THR A 517 2.88 -31.25 -6.06
N GLN A 518 4.08 -31.82 -6.02
CA GLN A 518 4.29 -33.21 -5.61
C GLN A 518 3.92 -33.37 -4.14
N GLN A 519 3.08 -34.35 -3.86
CA GLN A 519 2.63 -34.75 -2.53
C GLN A 519 2.91 -36.24 -2.31
N ASN A 520 2.71 -36.75 -1.11
CA ASN A 520 2.95 -38.14 -0.79
C ASN A 520 2.17 -39.07 -1.75
N GLY A 521 2.89 -39.70 -2.66
CA GLY A 521 2.35 -40.69 -3.60
C GLY A 521 1.91 -40.16 -4.96
N GLY A 522 2.12 -38.87 -5.29
CA GLY A 522 1.78 -38.35 -6.63
C GLY A 522 1.70 -36.82 -6.68
N LEU A 523 1.13 -36.28 -7.74
CA LEU A 523 0.83 -34.87 -7.86
C LEU A 523 -0.46 -34.55 -7.08
N GLY A 524 -0.44 -33.41 -6.38
CA GLY A 524 -1.63 -32.81 -5.79
C GLY A 524 -2.61 -32.26 -6.83
N ALA A 525 -3.59 -31.49 -6.37
CA ALA A 525 -4.55 -30.86 -7.26
C ALA A 525 -3.86 -29.87 -8.22
N TRP A 526 -4.30 -29.87 -9.47
CA TRP A 526 -3.90 -28.90 -10.46
C TRP A 526 -4.61 -27.58 -10.19
N VAL A 527 -3.84 -26.52 -10.05
CA VAL A 527 -4.34 -25.17 -9.78
C VAL A 527 -3.79 -24.18 -10.78
N LYS A 528 -4.58 -23.17 -11.09
CA LYS A 528 -4.14 -22.06 -11.92
C LYS A 528 -2.93 -21.38 -11.28
N MET A 529 -1.88 -21.14 -12.06
CA MET A 529 -0.76 -20.34 -11.63
C MET A 529 -1.24 -18.91 -11.34
N SER A 530 -0.71 -18.32 -10.28
CA SER A 530 -1.04 -16.93 -9.94
C SER A 530 -0.54 -16.00 -11.02
N LEU A 531 -1.28 -14.91 -11.26
CA LEU A 531 -0.87 -13.82 -12.16
C LEU A 531 -0.57 -14.32 -13.58
N SER A 532 -1.21 -15.41 -13.99
CA SER A 532 -0.93 -16.02 -15.27
C SER A 532 -1.56 -15.23 -16.41
N PRO A 533 -0.81 -15.01 -17.50
CA PRO A 533 -1.39 -14.59 -18.75
C PRO A 533 -2.44 -15.60 -19.23
N ARG A 534 -3.29 -15.17 -20.10
CA ARG A 534 -4.31 -16.02 -20.75
C ARG A 534 -4.20 -15.88 -22.25
N MET A 535 -4.62 -16.92 -22.96
CA MET A 535 -4.78 -16.92 -24.40
C MET A 535 -6.22 -17.32 -24.70
N THR A 536 -6.94 -16.52 -25.46
CA THR A 536 -8.31 -16.83 -25.88
C THR A 536 -8.35 -17.23 -27.34
N PHE A 537 -9.23 -18.17 -27.65
CA PHE A 537 -9.45 -18.64 -29.02
C PHE A 537 -10.90 -19.09 -29.22
N THR A 538 -11.34 -19.02 -30.46
CA THR A 538 -12.63 -19.56 -30.90
C THR A 538 -12.42 -20.84 -31.69
N VAL A 539 -13.35 -21.75 -31.56
CA VAL A 539 -13.41 -22.99 -32.33
C VAL A 539 -14.68 -22.99 -33.17
N ASP A 540 -14.57 -23.33 -34.42
CA ASP A 540 -15.69 -23.71 -35.26
C ASP A 540 -15.55 -25.18 -35.73
N ASP A 541 -16.37 -25.64 -36.66
CA ASP A 541 -16.37 -27.06 -37.07
C ASP A 541 -15.07 -27.48 -37.78
N ARG A 542 -14.21 -26.57 -38.18
CA ARG A 542 -13.01 -26.85 -38.99
C ARG A 542 -11.72 -26.26 -38.48
N GLU A 543 -11.81 -25.10 -37.85
CA GLU A 543 -10.64 -24.32 -37.50
C GLU A 543 -10.69 -23.70 -36.09
N ILE A 544 -9.53 -23.36 -35.60
CA ILE A 544 -9.28 -22.62 -34.40
C ILE A 544 -8.76 -21.25 -34.80
N LYS A 545 -9.31 -20.21 -34.21
CA LYS A 545 -8.82 -18.85 -34.37
C LYS A 545 -8.41 -18.29 -33.01
N VAL A 546 -7.12 -18.03 -32.84
CA VAL A 546 -6.61 -17.36 -31.63
C VAL A 546 -7.00 -15.87 -31.72
N THR A 547 -7.77 -15.43 -30.74
CA THR A 547 -8.35 -14.07 -30.69
C THR A 547 -7.56 -13.13 -29.83
N GLU A 548 -6.92 -13.62 -28.77
CA GLU A 548 -6.10 -12.82 -27.88
C GLU A 548 -4.90 -13.66 -27.39
N GLU A 549 -3.72 -13.06 -27.47
CA GLU A 549 -2.50 -13.58 -26.86
C GLU A 549 -1.92 -12.54 -25.93
N ASN A 550 -1.46 -12.99 -24.76
CA ASN A 550 -0.77 -12.11 -23.84
C ASN A 550 0.74 -12.31 -23.96
N TYR A 551 1.37 -11.37 -24.63
CA TYR A 551 2.83 -11.31 -24.74
C TYR A 551 3.46 -10.62 -23.51
N PRO A 552 4.73 -10.86 -23.24
CA PRO A 552 5.47 -10.16 -22.19
C PRO A 552 5.56 -8.65 -22.46
N ASP A 553 5.59 -8.25 -23.74
CA ASP A 553 5.56 -6.86 -24.17
C ASP A 553 4.20 -6.19 -23.93
N ALA A 554 3.21 -6.97 -23.53
CA ALA A 554 1.85 -6.57 -23.24
C ALA A 554 1.43 -6.91 -21.81
N GLY A 555 2.36 -6.95 -20.86
CA GLY A 555 2.03 -7.04 -19.43
C GLY A 555 1.12 -5.90 -18.96
N PHE A 556 1.00 -4.88 -19.81
CA PHE A 556 0.10 -3.75 -19.65
C PHE A 556 -0.56 -3.39 -20.96
N ARG A 557 -1.78 -2.91 -20.88
CA ARG A 557 -2.53 -2.37 -22.02
C ARG A 557 -3.16 -1.05 -21.62
N VAL A 558 -3.06 -0.07 -22.49
CA VAL A 558 -3.89 1.14 -22.41
C VAL A 558 -5.31 0.77 -22.83
N THR A 559 -6.31 1.03 -21.99
CA THR A 559 -7.69 0.57 -22.20
C THR A 559 -8.62 1.62 -22.81
N GLY A 560 -8.17 2.85 -22.94
CA GLY A 560 -8.95 3.95 -23.49
C GLY A 560 -8.10 5.16 -23.85
N PRO A 561 -8.70 6.24 -24.32
CA PRO A 561 -7.99 7.46 -24.61
C PRO A 561 -7.33 8.06 -23.37
N MET A 562 -6.27 8.82 -23.59
CA MET A 562 -5.65 9.61 -22.54
C MET A 562 -6.60 10.73 -22.11
N GLU A 563 -6.89 10.81 -20.82
CA GLU A 563 -7.79 11.83 -20.27
C GLU A 563 -7.01 13.12 -19.96
N ASN A 564 -7.71 14.25 -20.01
CA ASN A 564 -7.17 15.60 -19.80
C ASN A 564 -6.06 15.98 -20.78
N ASN A 565 -6.17 15.53 -22.03
CA ASN A 565 -5.21 15.81 -23.09
C ASN A 565 -5.18 17.27 -23.58
N GLU A 566 -6.04 18.13 -23.02
CA GLU A 566 -5.96 19.58 -23.14
C GLU A 566 -4.95 20.13 -22.12
N VAL A 567 -3.80 20.54 -22.58
CA VAL A 567 -2.67 20.97 -21.75
C VAL A 567 -2.52 22.47 -21.87
N GLN A 568 -2.61 23.19 -20.76
CA GLN A 568 -2.29 24.61 -20.75
C GLN A 568 -0.77 24.79 -20.72
N ALA A 569 -0.22 25.53 -21.68
CA ALA A 569 1.22 25.82 -21.70
C ALA A 569 1.68 26.43 -20.38
N GLU A 570 2.88 26.05 -19.96
CA GLU A 570 3.53 26.55 -18.73
C GLU A 570 2.83 26.21 -17.42
N LYS A 571 1.71 25.52 -17.47
CA LYS A 571 0.95 25.09 -16.30
C LYS A 571 1.03 23.58 -16.12
N ALA A 572 1.24 23.13 -14.89
CA ALA A 572 1.20 21.73 -14.57
C ALA A 572 -0.22 21.17 -14.87
N THR A 573 -0.31 20.26 -15.82
CA THR A 573 -1.53 19.54 -16.17
C THR A 573 -1.35 18.08 -15.83
N VAL A 574 -2.32 17.48 -15.17
CA VAL A 574 -2.31 16.05 -14.86
C VAL A 574 -3.03 15.32 -15.97
N LEU A 575 -2.27 14.70 -16.85
CA LEU A 575 -2.76 13.76 -17.85
C LEU A 575 -3.03 12.42 -17.17
N ARG A 576 -3.96 11.63 -17.72
CA ARG A 576 -4.28 10.32 -17.17
C ARG A 576 -4.32 9.28 -18.27
N VAL A 577 -3.61 8.20 -18.01
CA VAL A 577 -3.54 7.07 -18.93
C VAL A 577 -4.24 5.89 -18.27
N PRO A 578 -5.37 5.41 -18.82
CA PRO A 578 -6.05 4.22 -18.32
C PRO A 578 -5.21 2.99 -18.66
N LEU A 579 -4.54 2.43 -17.66
CA LEU A 579 -3.61 1.33 -17.82
C LEU A 579 -4.13 0.09 -17.08
N HIS A 580 -4.26 -1.01 -17.81
CA HIS A 580 -4.66 -2.31 -17.28
C HIS A 580 -3.44 -3.22 -17.18
N CYS A 581 -3.20 -3.79 -16.01
CA CYS A 581 -2.23 -4.83 -15.79
C CYS A 581 -2.80 -6.17 -16.27
N LEU A 582 -2.21 -6.74 -17.31
CA LEU A 582 -2.68 -8.01 -17.91
C LEU A 582 -2.13 -9.24 -17.18
N SER A 583 -1.07 -9.10 -16.41
CA SER A 583 -0.46 -10.22 -15.67
C SER A 583 0.51 -9.71 -14.60
N GLY A 584 0.71 -10.53 -13.62
CA GLY A 584 1.91 -10.64 -12.81
C GLY A 584 2.20 -9.57 -11.77
N ILE A 585 2.94 -9.97 -10.73
CA ILE A 585 3.64 -9.04 -9.85
C ILE A 585 4.57 -8.21 -10.71
N THR A 586 4.22 -6.95 -10.89
CA THR A 586 5.05 -6.06 -11.66
C THR A 586 6.21 -5.59 -10.81
N PRO A 587 7.44 -5.66 -11.31
CA PRO A 587 8.50 -4.87 -10.73
C PRO A 587 8.10 -3.40 -10.76
N TYR A 588 8.71 -2.62 -9.91
CA TYR A 588 8.51 -1.18 -9.93
C TYR A 588 8.87 -0.61 -11.30
N PHE A 589 7.99 0.20 -11.85
CA PHE A 589 8.18 0.86 -13.13
C PHE A 589 7.64 2.29 -13.09
N ARG A 590 7.93 3.06 -14.14
CA ARG A 590 7.35 4.37 -14.41
C ARG A 590 6.69 4.36 -15.76
N LEU A 591 5.61 5.10 -15.90
CA LEU A 591 5.04 5.41 -17.19
C LEU A 591 5.77 6.64 -17.75
N LYS A 592 6.46 6.46 -18.87
CA LYS A 592 7.19 7.50 -19.57
C LYS A 592 6.37 7.99 -20.74
N MET A 593 6.24 9.30 -20.89
CA MET A 593 5.63 9.95 -22.03
C MET A 593 6.65 10.84 -22.72
N GLU A 594 6.77 10.69 -24.03
CA GLU A 594 7.59 11.53 -24.90
C GLU A 594 6.67 12.36 -25.80
N ILE A 595 6.80 13.68 -25.75
CA ILE A 595 6.13 14.61 -26.66
C ILE A 595 7.02 14.77 -27.87
N LEU A 596 6.47 14.59 -29.07
CA LEU A 596 7.24 14.41 -30.29
C LEU A 596 7.10 15.58 -31.25
N ASP A 597 8.17 15.89 -31.98
CA ASP A 597 8.15 16.77 -33.16
C ASP A 597 7.56 16.03 -34.40
N GLN A 598 7.46 16.75 -35.53
CA GLN A 598 6.98 16.19 -36.76
C GLN A 598 7.87 15.07 -37.34
N ASN A 599 9.13 14.98 -36.87
CA ASN A 599 10.09 13.96 -37.26
C ASN A 599 10.14 12.79 -36.24
N LYS A 600 9.18 12.73 -35.31
CA LYS A 600 9.09 11.72 -34.23
C LYS A 600 10.25 11.77 -33.24
N ARG A 601 10.93 12.91 -33.10
CA ARG A 601 11.96 13.14 -32.09
C ARG A 601 11.33 13.74 -30.83
N ALA A 602 11.79 13.30 -29.67
CA ALA A 602 11.28 13.81 -28.40
C ALA A 602 11.68 15.28 -28.19
N LEU A 603 10.69 16.15 -28.05
CA LEU A 603 10.84 17.54 -27.60
C LEU A 603 10.91 17.64 -26.08
N GLN A 604 10.15 16.79 -25.43
CA GLN A 604 10.11 16.69 -23.98
C GLN A 604 9.77 15.26 -23.56
N THR A 605 10.36 14.85 -22.44
CA THR A 605 10.07 13.58 -21.80
C THR A 605 9.60 13.85 -20.39
N VAL A 606 8.51 13.20 -19.96
CA VAL A 606 8.02 13.21 -18.58
C VAL A 606 7.75 11.79 -18.13
N GLU A 607 7.92 11.54 -16.84
CA GLU A 607 7.66 10.24 -16.23
C GLU A 607 6.66 10.39 -15.10
N SER A 608 5.88 9.35 -14.90
CA SER A 608 5.03 9.23 -13.71
C SER A 608 5.88 9.00 -12.46
N GLU A 609 5.26 9.13 -11.30
CA GLU A 609 5.79 8.52 -10.10
C GLU A 609 6.00 7.01 -10.29
N GLN A 610 6.78 6.41 -9.40
CA GLN A 610 6.97 4.97 -9.37
C GLN A 610 5.62 4.25 -9.20
N LEU A 611 5.35 3.30 -10.06
CA LEU A 611 4.10 2.55 -10.13
C LEU A 611 4.29 1.09 -9.74
N ASN A 612 3.24 0.54 -9.18
CA ASN A 612 3.07 -0.86 -8.91
C ASN A 612 1.59 -1.20 -9.12
N PHE A 613 1.28 -2.30 -9.74
CA PHE A 613 -0.08 -2.76 -10.00
C PHE A 613 -0.32 -4.09 -9.34
N ASP A 614 -1.49 -4.24 -8.75
CA ASP A 614 -2.01 -5.56 -8.44
C ASP A 614 -2.36 -6.29 -9.75
N ALA A 615 -2.38 -7.60 -9.69
CA ALA A 615 -2.74 -8.43 -10.85
C ALA A 615 -4.12 -8.07 -11.38
N PHE A 616 -4.21 -7.91 -12.69
CA PHE A 616 -5.46 -7.57 -13.40
C PHE A 616 -6.11 -6.26 -12.93
N ASP A 617 -5.34 -5.40 -12.25
CA ASP A 617 -5.80 -4.09 -11.82
C ASP A 617 -5.83 -3.11 -13.01
N GLU A 618 -6.80 -2.22 -12.99
CA GLU A 618 -6.93 -1.13 -13.95
C GLU A 618 -6.85 0.19 -13.21
N GLN A 619 -5.90 1.02 -13.58
CA GLN A 619 -5.67 2.31 -12.95
C GLN A 619 -5.55 3.42 -13.99
N ASN A 620 -6.08 4.59 -13.68
CA ASN A 620 -5.77 5.81 -14.42
C ASN A 620 -4.48 6.42 -13.89
N VAL A 621 -3.38 6.11 -14.56
CA VAL A 621 -2.04 6.55 -14.18
C VAL A 621 -1.87 8.04 -14.44
N PRO A 622 -1.58 8.86 -13.43
CA PRO A 622 -1.34 10.26 -13.61
C PRO A 622 0.09 10.51 -14.11
N ILE A 623 0.22 11.37 -15.12
CA ILE A 623 1.48 11.97 -15.55
C ILE A 623 1.34 13.48 -15.41
N VAL A 624 2.23 14.10 -14.68
CA VAL A 624 2.24 15.55 -14.55
C VAL A 624 3.08 16.13 -15.67
N LEU A 625 2.43 16.83 -16.59
CA LEU A 625 3.09 17.53 -17.67
C LEU A 625 3.09 19.04 -17.40
N THR A 626 4.28 19.62 -17.39
CA THR A 626 4.50 21.03 -17.56
C THR A 626 5.31 21.20 -18.83
N THR A 627 4.79 21.90 -19.83
CA THR A 627 5.49 22.09 -21.10
C THR A 627 6.76 22.92 -20.92
N ASN A 628 7.83 22.53 -21.61
CA ASN A 628 9.05 23.32 -21.69
C ASN A 628 8.96 24.38 -22.81
N GLU A 629 9.98 25.17 -22.93
CA GLU A 629 10.08 26.26 -23.92
C GLU A 629 10.04 25.83 -25.40
N ASN A 630 10.26 24.54 -25.69
CA ASN A 630 10.22 23.97 -27.04
C ASN A 630 8.81 23.52 -27.46
N ILE A 631 7.85 23.59 -26.53
CA ILE A 631 6.47 23.17 -26.79
C ILE A 631 5.55 24.38 -26.76
N HIS A 632 5.09 24.77 -27.94
CA HIS A 632 4.19 25.90 -28.15
C HIS A 632 2.73 25.43 -28.29
N THR A 633 1.82 26.38 -28.40
CA THR A 633 0.41 26.12 -28.68
C THR A 633 0.24 25.27 -29.94
N GLY A 634 -0.54 24.20 -29.84
CA GLY A 634 -0.82 23.29 -30.96
C GLY A 634 -1.02 21.83 -30.49
N LYS A 635 -1.17 20.97 -31.48
CA LYS A 635 -1.34 19.54 -31.32
C LYS A 635 -0.03 18.80 -31.45
N TYR A 636 0.21 17.88 -30.54
CA TYR A 636 1.43 17.07 -30.49
C TYR A 636 1.09 15.59 -30.37
N ASN A 637 1.84 14.77 -31.08
CA ASN A 637 1.86 13.34 -30.86
C ASN A 637 2.70 13.00 -29.64
N THR A 638 2.23 12.06 -28.83
CA THR A 638 2.98 11.55 -27.68
C THR A 638 3.15 10.04 -27.78
N ARG A 639 4.29 9.55 -27.35
CA ARG A 639 4.59 8.11 -27.22
C ARG A 639 4.60 7.74 -25.75
N LEU A 640 3.91 6.66 -25.42
CA LEU A 640 3.91 6.08 -24.07
C LEU A 640 4.76 4.83 -24.01
N SER A 641 5.52 4.67 -22.94
CA SER A 641 6.26 3.45 -22.65
C SER A 641 6.39 3.21 -21.14
N LEU A 642 6.56 1.97 -20.77
CA LEU A 642 6.91 1.59 -19.38
C LEU A 642 8.42 1.48 -19.26
N VAL A 643 8.98 2.09 -18.23
CA VAL A 643 10.41 2.05 -17.88
C VAL A 643 10.56 1.34 -16.55
N PHE A 644 11.28 0.24 -16.53
CA PHE A 644 11.52 -0.53 -15.30
C PHE A 644 12.67 0.07 -14.49
N LEU A 645 12.53 0.08 -13.16
CA LEU A 645 13.54 0.69 -12.27
C LEU A 645 14.77 -0.20 -12.07
N ASP A 646 14.73 -1.44 -12.53
CA ASP A 646 15.86 -2.37 -12.44
C ASP A 646 16.93 -2.14 -13.52
N GLU A 647 16.75 -1.15 -14.40
CA GLU A 647 17.64 -0.73 -15.50
C GLU A 647 18.11 -1.86 -16.44
N THR A 648 17.70 -3.11 -16.17
CA THR A 648 18.12 -4.29 -16.95
C THR A 648 17.20 -4.61 -18.10
N ARG A 649 16.03 -3.95 -18.15
CA ARG A 649 14.95 -4.21 -19.09
C ARG A 649 14.77 -3.06 -20.07
N ALA A 650 14.60 -3.41 -21.32
CA ALA A 650 14.20 -2.41 -22.31
C ALA A 650 12.81 -1.83 -21.99
N PRO A 651 12.58 -0.54 -22.24
CA PRO A 651 11.27 0.06 -22.13
C PRO A 651 10.23 -0.65 -23.03
N ILE A 652 9.02 -0.86 -22.51
CA ILE A 652 7.91 -1.47 -23.25
C ILE A 652 7.06 -0.37 -23.85
N SER A 653 6.88 -0.35 -25.17
CA SER A 653 6.00 0.59 -25.84
C SER A 653 4.53 0.26 -25.59
N LEU A 654 3.72 1.27 -25.34
CA LEU A 654 2.27 1.15 -25.12
C LEU A 654 1.53 1.75 -26.34
N PRO A 655 0.94 0.94 -27.20
CA PRO A 655 0.20 1.43 -28.36
C PRO A 655 -1.14 2.08 -27.95
N ASN A 656 -1.63 2.96 -28.78
CA ASN A 656 -2.95 3.57 -28.61
C ASN A 656 -4.05 2.53 -28.91
N PRO A 657 -4.99 2.29 -27.99
CA PRO A 657 -6.07 1.31 -28.17
C PRO A 657 -7.05 1.67 -29.31
N GLU A 658 -7.14 2.95 -29.70
CA GLU A 658 -7.96 3.42 -30.82
C GLU A 658 -7.29 3.20 -32.20
N GLY A 659 -6.07 2.70 -32.20
CA GLY A 659 -5.25 2.43 -33.37
C GLY A 659 -4.10 3.42 -33.51
N GLY A 660 -2.94 2.87 -33.89
CA GLY A 660 -1.73 3.66 -34.09
C GLY A 660 -0.75 3.59 -32.91
N GLU A 661 0.39 4.24 -33.10
CA GLU A 661 1.51 4.23 -32.15
C GLU A 661 1.42 5.39 -31.14
N PHE A 662 0.67 6.44 -31.46
CA PHE A 662 0.73 7.71 -30.74
C PHE A 662 -0.61 8.12 -30.13
N PHE A 663 -0.51 8.87 -29.05
CA PHE A 663 -1.61 9.60 -28.42
C PHE A 663 -1.48 11.08 -28.76
N GLU A 664 -2.57 11.84 -28.75
CA GLU A 664 -2.56 13.26 -29.04
C GLU A 664 -2.79 14.10 -27.78
N ILE A 665 -2.00 15.15 -27.62
CA ILE A 665 -2.28 16.24 -26.68
C ILE A 665 -2.49 17.55 -27.45
N ASN A 666 -3.34 18.42 -26.90
CA ASN A 666 -3.58 19.75 -27.42
C ASN A 666 -3.06 20.79 -26.42
N VAL A 667 -2.04 21.54 -26.82
CA VAL A 667 -1.43 22.58 -25.96
C VAL A 667 -2.08 23.93 -26.24
N THR A 668 -2.64 24.55 -25.21
CA THR A 668 -3.33 25.85 -25.26
C THR A 668 -2.46 26.96 -24.66
N GLU A 669 -2.84 28.21 -24.91
CA GLU A 669 -2.10 29.40 -24.42
C GLU A 669 -1.93 29.41 -22.90
N PRO A 670 -0.80 29.94 -22.40
CA PRO A 670 -0.56 30.04 -20.96
C PRO A 670 -1.45 31.14 -20.32
N VAL A 671 -1.93 30.87 -19.10
CA VAL A 671 -2.64 31.87 -18.31
C VAL A 671 -1.91 32.08 -16.99
N HIS A 672 -1.22 33.18 -16.86
CA HIS A 672 -0.57 33.56 -15.60
C HIS A 672 -1.59 34.02 -14.57
N THR A 673 -1.71 33.29 -13.48
CA THR A 673 -2.70 33.51 -12.43
C THR A 673 -2.12 34.25 -11.22
N THR A 674 -0.81 34.22 -11.04
CA THR A 674 -0.13 34.79 -9.89
C THR A 674 0.98 35.75 -10.32
N VAL A 675 1.11 36.88 -9.62
CA VAL A 675 2.21 37.81 -9.78
C VAL A 675 2.80 38.13 -8.42
N LEU A 676 4.09 37.88 -8.25
CA LEU A 676 4.83 38.16 -7.02
C LEU A 676 5.79 39.33 -7.27
N SER A 677 6.16 40.03 -6.19
CA SER A 677 7.25 40.99 -6.18
C SER A 677 8.06 40.90 -4.89
N LEU A 678 9.28 41.36 -4.93
CA LEU A 678 10.21 41.42 -3.79
C LEU A 678 10.54 42.81 -3.43
N SER A 679 10.74 43.05 -2.14
CA SER A 679 11.35 44.26 -1.60
C SER A 679 12.36 43.89 -0.52
N ARG A 680 13.30 44.80 -0.22
CA ARG A 680 14.39 44.57 0.75
C ARG A 680 15.13 43.24 0.50
N PHE A 681 15.22 42.87 -0.76
CA PHE A 681 15.81 41.58 -1.16
C PHE A 681 17.31 41.73 -1.36
N GLY A 682 18.10 40.87 -0.70
CA GLY A 682 19.55 40.91 -0.81
C GLY A 682 20.26 40.03 0.21
N ILE A 683 21.57 40.24 0.28
CA ILE A 683 22.48 39.57 1.21
C ILE A 683 22.63 40.45 2.46
N TYR A 684 22.59 39.83 3.62
CA TYR A 684 22.79 40.48 4.92
C TYR A 684 23.95 39.79 5.65
N ASP A 685 24.77 40.58 6.35
CA ASP A 685 25.89 40.09 7.12
C ASP A 685 25.47 39.49 8.46
N GLY A 686 26.44 38.99 9.24
CA GLY A 686 26.17 38.38 10.55
C GLY A 686 25.67 39.39 11.62
N GLY A 687 25.76 40.69 11.36
CA GLY A 687 25.21 41.76 12.18
C GLY A 687 23.82 42.24 11.74
N ASP A 688 23.22 41.58 10.77
CA ASP A 688 21.90 41.86 10.19
C ASP A 688 21.87 43.14 9.31
N GLU A 689 23.03 43.62 8.90
CA GLU A 689 23.16 44.80 8.01
C GLU A 689 23.20 44.34 6.54
N PRO A 690 22.52 45.08 5.64
CA PRO A 690 22.54 44.74 4.22
C PRO A 690 23.93 44.97 3.63
N VAL A 691 24.40 44.01 2.86
CA VAL A 691 25.69 44.15 2.17
C VAL A 691 25.48 44.96 0.89
N SER A 692 25.90 46.25 0.93
CA SER A 692 25.66 47.21 -0.14
C SER A 692 26.86 47.43 -1.08
N SER A 693 27.96 46.73 -0.86
CA SER A 693 29.17 46.88 -1.69
C SER A 693 29.12 45.95 -2.90
N PRO A 694 29.47 46.39 -4.11
CA PRO A 694 29.59 45.56 -5.28
C PRO A 694 30.69 44.48 -5.17
N TYR A 695 31.57 44.59 -4.18
CA TYR A 695 32.63 43.60 -3.89
C TYR A 695 32.48 43.07 -2.48
N VAL A 696 32.04 41.83 -2.36
CA VAL A 696 31.81 41.19 -1.07
C VAL A 696 32.93 40.21 -0.76
N ASN A 697 33.67 40.42 0.31
CA ASN A 697 34.60 39.43 0.82
C ASN A 697 33.84 38.42 1.70
N LEU A 698 33.62 37.24 1.17
CA LEU A 698 32.90 36.18 1.83
C LEU A 698 33.78 35.32 2.77
N THR A 699 35.10 35.48 2.77
CA THR A 699 36.03 34.63 3.50
C THR A 699 35.81 34.72 5.01
N GLY A 700 35.50 33.57 5.63
CA GLY A 700 35.32 33.46 7.10
C GLY A 700 34.10 34.12 7.69
N LYS A 701 33.22 34.67 6.86
CA LYS A 701 31.98 35.33 7.28
C LYS A 701 30.75 34.45 7.05
N THR A 702 29.69 34.76 7.78
CA THR A 702 28.36 34.18 7.57
C THR A 702 27.43 35.28 7.06
N PHE A 703 26.57 34.88 6.15
CA PHE A 703 25.60 35.74 5.49
C PHE A 703 24.22 35.10 5.49
N SER A 704 23.18 35.90 5.39
CA SER A 704 21.82 35.44 5.16
C SER A 704 21.22 36.09 3.93
N ILE A 705 20.31 35.44 3.25
CA ILE A 705 19.48 36.03 2.21
C ILE A 705 18.12 36.34 2.84
N LYS A 706 17.71 37.61 2.73
CA LYS A 706 16.44 38.08 3.27
C LYS A 706 15.69 38.91 2.26
N GLY A 707 14.41 39.07 2.51
CA GLY A 707 13.53 39.90 1.71
C GLY A 707 12.10 39.89 2.24
N ASN A 708 11.29 40.72 1.63
CA ASN A 708 9.85 40.71 1.80
C ASN A 708 9.22 40.31 0.47
N LEU A 709 8.47 39.25 0.46
CA LEU A 709 7.73 38.76 -0.69
C LEU A 709 6.29 39.27 -0.62
N TYR A 710 5.75 39.76 -1.73
CA TYR A 710 4.40 40.33 -1.81
C TYR A 710 3.64 39.67 -2.97
N ALA A 711 2.40 39.27 -2.73
CA ALA A 711 1.52 38.70 -3.74
C ALA A 711 0.65 39.80 -4.37
N ASN A 712 1.10 40.36 -5.49
CA ASN A 712 0.41 41.45 -6.19
C ASN A 712 -0.89 41.02 -6.89
N LYS A 713 -0.92 39.79 -7.38
CA LYS A 713 -2.08 39.22 -8.10
C LYS A 713 -2.20 37.72 -7.80
N GLY A 714 -3.43 37.31 -7.51
CA GLY A 714 -3.75 35.91 -7.22
C GLY A 714 -3.20 35.41 -5.89
N ASP A 715 -3.68 34.25 -5.47
CA ASP A 715 -3.15 33.51 -4.32
C ASP A 715 -1.93 32.71 -4.77
N PHE A 716 -0.87 32.70 -3.97
CA PHE A 716 0.31 31.89 -4.23
C PHE A 716 0.43 30.76 -3.21
N SER A 717 0.69 29.56 -3.71
CA SER A 717 1.06 28.43 -2.86
C SER A 717 2.11 27.62 -3.62
N GLY A 718 3.35 27.69 -3.16
CA GLY A 718 4.46 27.07 -3.88
C GLY A 718 5.82 27.34 -3.28
N ILE A 719 6.82 27.13 -4.11
CA ILE A 719 8.23 27.28 -3.75
C ILE A 719 8.82 28.47 -4.52
N VAL A 720 9.48 29.35 -3.77
CA VAL A 720 10.37 30.36 -4.33
C VAL A 720 11.79 29.86 -4.24
N GLU A 721 12.46 29.77 -5.38
CA GLU A 721 13.82 29.28 -5.54
C GLU A 721 14.75 30.46 -5.76
N PHE A 722 16.00 30.37 -5.29
CA PHE A 722 16.98 31.45 -5.34
C PHE A 722 18.21 31.00 -6.12
N PHE A 723 18.75 31.90 -6.97
CA PHE A 723 19.87 31.60 -7.86
C PHE A 723 20.91 32.74 -7.85
N TRP A 724 22.15 32.32 -8.05
CA TRP A 724 23.23 33.18 -8.50
C TRP A 724 23.23 33.16 -10.02
N GLU A 725 22.98 34.27 -10.65
CA GLU A 725 23.13 34.46 -12.09
C GLU A 725 24.45 35.15 -12.38
N ASN A 726 25.33 34.51 -13.13
CA ASN A 726 26.56 35.13 -13.59
C ASN A 726 26.20 36.22 -14.62
N VAL A 727 26.62 37.45 -14.32
CA VAL A 727 26.21 38.64 -15.12
C VAL A 727 26.78 38.59 -16.55
N GLU A 728 27.95 37.92 -16.74
CA GLU A 728 28.63 37.86 -18.04
C GLU A 728 28.09 36.69 -18.90
N SER A 729 27.89 35.51 -18.33
CA SER A 729 27.46 34.33 -19.07
C SER A 729 25.95 34.11 -19.06
N GLY A 730 25.23 34.67 -18.09
CA GLY A 730 23.81 34.38 -17.86
C GLY A 730 23.52 33.04 -17.18
N ASP A 731 24.58 32.29 -16.83
CA ASP A 731 24.42 30.99 -16.20
C ASP A 731 23.87 31.11 -14.78
N ARG A 732 22.89 30.26 -14.44
CA ARG A 732 22.23 30.25 -13.14
C ARG A 732 22.68 29.06 -12.29
N THR A 733 23.09 29.34 -11.08
CA THR A 733 23.46 28.34 -10.07
C THR A 733 22.54 28.49 -8.88
N GLU A 734 21.91 27.36 -8.48
CA GLU A 734 21.02 27.36 -7.32
C GLU A 734 21.77 27.70 -6.04
N VAL A 735 21.18 28.58 -5.22
CA VAL A 735 21.69 28.88 -3.87
C VAL A 735 21.62 27.68 -2.93
N GLY A 736 20.78 26.67 -3.25
CA GLY A 736 20.56 25.49 -2.42
C GLY A 736 19.67 25.78 -1.19
N ARG A 737 18.93 26.89 -1.26
CA ARG A 737 17.90 27.27 -0.29
C ARG A 737 16.64 27.68 -1.05
N PHE A 738 15.49 27.43 -0.48
CA PHE A 738 14.20 27.77 -1.05
C PHE A 738 13.25 28.26 0.06
N LEU A 739 12.22 29.00 -0.34
CA LEU A 739 11.13 29.44 0.51
C LEU A 739 9.85 28.74 0.09
N SER A 740 9.33 27.86 0.93
CA SER A 740 8.00 27.27 0.72
C SER A 740 6.97 28.10 1.49
N CYS A 741 6.00 28.66 0.78
CA CYS A 741 5.00 29.53 1.40
C CYS A 741 3.64 29.44 0.69
N ALA A 742 2.60 29.81 1.44
CA ALA A 742 1.27 30.04 0.92
C ALA A 742 0.84 31.47 1.33
N MET A 743 0.45 32.25 0.34
CA MET A 743 0.08 33.66 0.51
C MET A 743 -1.23 33.93 -0.21
N LYS A 744 -2.07 34.74 0.41
CA LYS A 744 -3.24 35.30 -0.25
C LYS A 744 -2.85 36.54 -1.06
N ARG A 745 -3.65 36.85 -2.07
CA ARG A 745 -3.53 38.13 -2.76
C ARG A 745 -3.43 39.29 -1.75
N ASP A 746 -2.60 40.23 -2.03
CA ASP A 746 -2.31 41.42 -1.21
C ASP A 746 -1.66 41.09 0.16
N GLN A 747 -1.14 39.89 0.36
CA GLN A 747 -0.31 39.54 1.52
C GLN A 747 1.17 39.76 1.27
N SER A 748 1.91 40.12 2.33
CA SER A 748 3.35 40.12 2.35
C SER A 748 3.91 39.10 3.35
N LEU A 749 5.12 38.63 3.07
CA LEU A 749 5.85 37.66 3.89
C LEU A 749 7.32 38.07 3.99
N ASP A 750 7.76 38.47 5.19
CA ASP A 750 9.18 38.62 5.48
C ASP A 750 9.82 37.21 5.60
N PHE A 751 10.97 37.04 4.96
CA PHE A 751 11.70 35.80 5.02
C PHE A 751 13.18 35.99 5.29
N ASN A 752 13.79 34.94 5.88
CA ASN A 752 15.21 34.82 6.11
C ASN A 752 15.59 33.35 5.86
N LEU A 753 16.44 33.08 4.88
CA LEU A 753 16.88 31.73 4.53
C LEU A 753 17.93 31.17 5.49
N GLY A 754 18.21 31.88 6.59
CA GLY A 754 19.19 31.49 7.58
C GLY A 754 20.64 31.76 7.15
N PHE A 755 21.56 31.54 8.07
CA PHE A 755 22.98 31.80 7.81
C PHE A 755 23.60 30.77 6.90
N MET A 756 24.40 31.24 5.95
CA MET A 756 25.20 30.50 5.00
C MET A 756 26.67 30.91 5.10
N LYS A 757 27.59 29.98 4.85
CA LYS A 757 29.01 30.23 4.75
C LYS A 757 29.39 30.52 3.29
N ALA A 758 30.50 31.17 3.07
CA ALA A 758 31.01 31.49 1.72
C ALA A 758 31.01 30.27 0.77
N ARG A 759 31.39 29.09 1.28
CA ARG A 759 31.40 27.83 0.50
C ARG A 759 30.03 27.37 0.02
N ASP A 760 28.95 27.83 0.66
CA ASP A 760 27.58 27.44 0.34
C ASP A 760 27.04 28.23 -0.86
N PHE A 761 27.73 29.32 -1.26
CA PHE A 761 27.31 30.21 -2.34
C PHE A 761 27.59 29.67 -3.74
N LYS A 762 28.47 28.66 -3.89
CA LYS A 762 28.80 28.03 -5.18
C LYS A 762 29.15 29.04 -6.29
N VAL A 763 29.78 30.16 -5.96
CA VAL A 763 30.19 31.19 -6.89
C VAL A 763 31.71 31.13 -7.14
N VAL A 764 32.14 31.56 -8.32
CA VAL A 764 33.54 31.59 -8.71
C VAL A 764 34.15 32.93 -8.35
N ASN A 765 35.30 32.90 -7.68
CA ASN A 765 35.99 34.10 -7.24
C ASN A 765 36.42 34.99 -8.44
N GLY A 766 36.17 36.26 -8.37
CA GLY A 766 36.48 37.24 -9.40
C GLY A 766 35.42 37.42 -10.50
N GLN A 767 34.32 36.70 -10.41
CA GLN A 767 33.15 36.86 -11.30
C GLN A 767 32.05 37.67 -10.61
N THR A 768 31.24 38.33 -11.42
CA THR A 768 30.09 39.12 -10.94
C THR A 768 28.82 38.31 -11.05
N TYR A 769 28.05 38.27 -9.96
CA TYR A 769 26.79 37.56 -9.87
C TYR A 769 25.65 38.45 -9.41
N ARG A 770 24.48 38.21 -9.95
CA ARG A 770 23.23 38.81 -9.51
C ARG A 770 22.43 37.75 -8.70
N LEU A 771 21.93 38.14 -7.53
CA LEU A 771 21.00 37.27 -6.78
C LEU A 771 19.60 37.45 -7.35
N ILE A 772 18.98 36.36 -7.78
CA ILE A 772 17.62 36.38 -8.30
C ILE A 772 16.74 35.38 -7.56
N ALA A 773 15.46 35.68 -7.49
CA ALA A 773 14.43 34.76 -6.98
C ALA A 773 13.43 34.46 -8.08
N SER A 774 12.94 33.24 -8.12
CA SER A 774 11.93 32.85 -9.08
C SER A 774 10.96 31.86 -8.48
N TYR A 775 9.76 31.76 -9.04
CA TYR A 775 8.77 30.75 -8.75
C TYR A 775 8.29 30.10 -10.05
N LYS A 776 7.55 29.02 -9.93
CA LYS A 776 6.88 28.40 -11.07
C LYS A 776 5.39 28.72 -11.01
N ASP A 777 4.85 29.31 -12.08
CA ASP A 777 3.42 29.47 -12.30
C ASP A 777 3.05 28.78 -13.61
N GLY A 778 2.26 27.73 -13.49
CA GLY A 778 1.94 26.87 -14.64
C GLY A 778 3.12 26.04 -15.19
N GLY A 779 4.29 26.07 -14.52
CA GLY A 779 5.51 25.38 -14.96
C GLY A 779 6.58 26.28 -15.54
N THR A 780 6.22 27.47 -15.98
CA THR A 780 7.20 28.49 -16.36
C THR A 780 7.85 29.06 -15.12
N ARG A 781 9.14 29.15 -15.18
CA ARG A 781 9.93 29.84 -14.17
C ARG A 781 9.81 31.35 -14.40
N ILE A 782 9.18 32.03 -13.45
CA ILE A 782 8.99 33.46 -13.47
C ILE A 782 9.99 34.11 -12.49
N GLU A 783 10.82 34.99 -12.98
CA GLU A 783 11.70 35.78 -12.14
C GLU A 783 10.87 36.86 -11.38
N ILE A 784 11.10 36.96 -10.08
CA ILE A 784 10.34 37.85 -9.23
C ILE A 784 11.01 39.23 -9.25
N PRO A 785 10.34 40.27 -9.75
CA PRO A 785 10.93 41.62 -9.81
C PRO A 785 11.14 42.19 -8.40
N VAL A 786 12.26 42.88 -8.22
CA VAL A 786 12.58 43.64 -7.02
C VAL A 786 12.09 45.08 -7.21
N THR A 787 11.21 45.55 -6.34
CA THR A 787 10.46 46.81 -6.52
C THR A 787 11.08 48.03 -5.87
N ASP A 788 12.02 47.88 -4.94
CA ASP A 788 12.61 48.95 -4.14
C ASP A 788 14.09 49.25 -4.49
N GLY A 789 14.53 48.85 -5.68
CA GLY A 789 15.92 49.01 -6.07
C GLY A 789 16.87 48.16 -5.20
N GLY A 790 16.39 47.01 -4.74
CA GLY A 790 17.11 46.13 -3.84
C GLY A 790 18.54 45.91 -4.28
N LEU A 791 19.40 45.66 -3.37
CA LEU A 791 20.85 45.52 -3.55
C LEU A 791 21.15 44.42 -4.61
N THR A 792 21.33 44.88 -5.86
CA THR A 792 21.76 44.04 -6.98
C THR A 792 23.23 43.73 -6.84
#